data_681b9ab8194874449d2a36498d02034c
#
_entry.id   681b9ab8194874449d2a36498d02034c
#
_cell.length_a   1.000
_cell.length_b   1.000
_cell.length_c   1.000
_cell.angle_alpha   90.00
_cell.angle_beta   90.00
_cell.angle_gamma   90.00
#
_symmetry.space_group_name_H-M   'P 1'
#
loop_
_entity.id
_entity.type
_entity.pdbx_description
1 polymer ?
#
loop_
_entity_poly.entity_id
_entity_poly.type
_entity_poly.pdbx_seq_one_letter_code
_entity_poly.pdbx_strand_id
1 'polypeptide(L)'
;MSELLQAVLDSEERSDLRSFISKLRQQEKKYLLRNDILNVYSEYCSKSQTHEGFYTFSELGKLIYYTQEIIQEDSNFCFIIRSKIASQEVYWLTSDLSIEPMTVQDLLDLRDRLVNKFHPNDGDLLELDFGPFYDYSPTIRDPKNIGKGVEFLNRYLSSKIFQDSKQLLDSLLNFLRLHHYNGVQLLLNDRIQSQQQLSEQVKKAIDFVNNRPDDQPYEQFPFQLQTMGFEPGWGNTAGRVRESLNILDELIDSADPQTLEALISRVPMIFKIVLVSAHGWFGQEGVLGRPDTGGQVVYVLDQAKSLEKQLQEDVLLAGLEGLNVKPKVIILTRLIPNSDGTLCNQRLEKVHGTENAWILRVPLREFNPNMTQNWISRFEFWPYLETFAVDSERELRAEFHGTPDLIVGNYTDGNLVAFLLARRLKVTQCNVAHALEKSKYLFSNLYWQELEDKYHFSLQFTADLIAMNAANFVISSTYQEIVGTPDSVGQYESYKCFTMPELYHVTNGIELFSPKFNVVPPGVNENNYFPYSRTKDRVESDRQRLAEILFTLEDPVQIFGKLDDPNKRPLFSMARLDHIKNLTGLAECYGQSKELQEHYNLILVAGKLRVEESGDNEERDEIIKLYQIIDQYNLHGKIRWLGVRLTKTDSGEIYRVIADHQGIFVQPALFEAFGLTILEAMVSGLPTFATQFGGPLEIIQDKVNGFLINPTNLD
;
A
#
# COMPACT_ATOMS: atom_id res chain seq x y z
N MET A 1 6.55 -28.24 27.79
CA MET A 1 7.70 -27.73 28.57
C MET A 1 8.82 -27.47 27.56
N SER A 2 9.53 -26.38 27.61
CA SER A 2 10.63 -26.14 26.66
C SER A 2 11.69 -27.22 26.84
N GLU A 3 11.88 -28.00 25.79
CA GLU A 3 12.95 -29.02 25.78
C GLU A 3 14.32 -28.41 26.03
N LEU A 4 14.52 -27.15 25.58
CA LEU A 4 15.79 -26.41 25.72
C LEU A 4 16.05 -25.95 27.16
N LEU A 5 15.08 -25.32 27.82
CA LEU A 5 15.24 -24.88 29.22
C LEU A 5 15.36 -26.08 30.15
N GLN A 6 14.57 -27.12 29.94
CA GLN A 6 14.62 -28.33 30.74
C GLN A 6 15.94 -29.05 30.56
N ALA A 7 16.46 -29.15 29.32
CA ALA A 7 17.75 -29.78 29.04
C ALA A 7 18.90 -29.10 29.79
N VAL A 8 18.90 -27.77 29.92
CA VAL A 8 19.90 -27.05 30.71
C VAL A 8 19.77 -27.36 32.20
N LEU A 9 18.55 -27.42 32.73
CA LEU A 9 18.28 -27.69 34.14
C LEU A 9 18.63 -29.12 34.56
N ASP A 10 18.51 -30.08 33.65
CA ASP A 10 18.79 -31.49 33.86
C ASP A 10 20.27 -31.82 33.59
N SER A 11 21.03 -30.88 33.01
CA SER A 11 22.46 -31.03 32.74
C SER A 11 23.35 -30.52 33.86
N GLU A 12 24.64 -30.77 33.74
CA GLU A 12 25.68 -30.21 34.63
C GLU A 12 25.78 -28.68 34.51
N GLU A 13 25.21 -28.09 33.43
CA GLU A 13 25.23 -26.66 33.13
C GLU A 13 24.17 -25.83 33.92
N ARG A 14 23.45 -26.48 34.83
CA ARG A 14 22.50 -25.78 35.71
C ARG A 14 23.14 -24.67 36.54
N SER A 15 24.40 -24.89 36.98
CA SER A 15 25.19 -23.89 37.70
C SER A 15 25.57 -22.71 36.81
N ASP A 16 25.82 -22.97 35.53
CA ASP A 16 26.18 -21.96 34.54
C ASP A 16 24.97 -21.07 34.19
N LEU A 17 23.81 -21.69 34.07
CA LEU A 17 22.55 -20.92 33.91
C LEU A 17 22.31 -19.97 35.09
N ARG A 18 22.54 -20.45 36.34
CA ARG A 18 22.41 -19.61 37.55
C ARG A 18 23.40 -18.43 37.51
N SER A 19 24.63 -18.70 37.11
CA SER A 19 25.68 -17.68 37.00
C SER A 19 25.39 -16.67 35.90
N PHE A 20 24.86 -17.14 34.76
CA PHE A 20 24.44 -16.30 33.66
C PHE A 20 23.27 -15.40 34.04
N ILE A 21 22.23 -15.93 34.74
CA ILE A 21 21.11 -15.17 35.28
C ILE A 21 21.60 -14.10 36.26
N SER A 22 22.55 -14.42 37.11
CA SER A 22 23.15 -13.42 38.02
C SER A 22 23.79 -12.27 37.25
N LYS A 23 24.34 -12.53 36.07
CA LYS A 23 24.92 -11.51 35.20
C LYS A 23 23.83 -10.70 34.47
N LEU A 24 22.73 -11.34 34.05
CA LEU A 24 21.58 -10.65 33.48
C LEU A 24 20.97 -9.66 34.49
N ARG A 25 20.91 -10.00 35.78
CA ARG A 25 20.43 -9.11 36.84
C ARG A 25 21.20 -7.82 36.99
N GLN A 26 22.50 -7.84 36.61
CA GLN A 26 23.35 -6.67 36.69
C GLN A 26 23.17 -5.69 35.53
N GLN A 27 22.36 -6.06 34.51
CA GLN A 27 22.08 -5.19 33.41
C GLN A 27 21.10 -4.09 33.80
N GLU A 28 21.37 -2.87 33.35
CA GLU A 28 20.45 -1.74 33.58
C GLU A 28 19.15 -1.88 32.80
N LYS A 29 19.24 -2.48 31.60
CA LYS A 29 18.06 -2.76 30.76
C LYS A 29 17.25 -3.91 31.34
N LYS A 30 15.96 -3.70 31.53
CA LYS A 30 15.01 -4.74 31.95
C LYS A 30 14.47 -5.58 30.78
N TYR A 31 14.58 -5.08 29.58
CA TYR A 31 14.17 -5.73 28.33
C TYR A 31 15.38 -5.88 27.41
N LEU A 32 15.83 -7.10 27.25
CA LEU A 32 17.01 -7.45 26.46
C LEU A 32 16.57 -8.08 25.15
N LEU A 33 16.99 -7.51 24.05
CA LEU A 33 16.82 -8.06 22.72
C LEU A 33 17.98 -9.02 22.40
N ARG A 34 17.84 -9.79 21.33
CA ARG A 34 18.80 -10.82 20.93
C ARG A 34 20.27 -10.36 20.98
N ASN A 35 20.58 -9.18 20.43
CA ASN A 35 21.95 -8.67 20.44
C ASN A 35 22.47 -8.35 21.85
N ASP A 36 21.63 -7.81 22.70
CA ASP A 36 21.98 -7.57 24.12
C ASP A 36 22.28 -8.91 24.82
N ILE A 37 21.41 -9.93 24.60
CA ILE A 37 21.57 -11.27 25.18
C ILE A 37 22.89 -11.92 24.73
N LEU A 38 23.19 -11.89 23.43
CA LEU A 38 24.42 -12.45 22.89
C LEU A 38 25.66 -11.73 23.41
N ASN A 39 25.60 -10.42 23.58
CA ASN A 39 26.70 -9.65 24.16
C ASN A 39 26.97 -10.05 25.62
N VAL A 40 25.90 -10.14 26.45
CA VAL A 40 26.02 -10.57 27.85
C VAL A 40 26.54 -12.00 27.95
N TYR A 41 26.10 -12.88 27.04
CA TYR A 41 26.54 -14.26 26.98
C TYR A 41 28.01 -14.36 26.55
N SER A 42 28.42 -13.61 25.54
CA SER A 42 29.83 -13.53 25.10
C SER A 42 30.75 -13.06 26.23
N GLU A 43 30.35 -12.03 26.97
CA GLU A 43 31.10 -11.59 28.14
C GLU A 43 31.09 -12.62 29.29
N TYR A 44 30.01 -13.39 29.43
CA TYR A 44 29.96 -14.48 30.40
C TYR A 44 30.99 -15.57 30.07
N CYS A 45 31.00 -16.02 28.82
CA CYS A 45 31.95 -17.03 28.35
C CYS A 45 33.41 -16.58 28.43
N SER A 46 33.70 -15.31 28.14
CA SER A 46 35.07 -14.76 28.22
C SER A 46 35.66 -14.72 29.64
N LYS A 47 34.80 -14.58 30.67
CA LYS A 47 35.23 -14.52 32.07
C LYS A 47 35.30 -15.89 32.76
N SER A 48 34.60 -16.88 32.25
CA SER A 48 34.45 -18.19 32.89
C SER A 48 35.54 -19.20 32.53
N GLN A 49 36.57 -18.83 31.77
CA GLN A 49 37.67 -19.71 31.31
C GLN A 49 37.22 -21.05 30.68
N THR A 50 35.97 -21.15 30.27
CA THR A 50 35.42 -22.33 29.61
C THR A 50 35.85 -22.35 28.14
N HIS A 51 36.24 -23.53 27.65
CA HIS A 51 36.79 -23.79 26.32
C HIS A 51 36.02 -23.15 25.17
N GLU A 52 36.69 -22.82 24.07
CA GLU A 52 36.11 -22.27 22.83
C GLU A 52 34.91 -23.08 22.28
N GLY A 53 34.72 -24.34 22.69
CA GLY A 53 33.57 -25.18 22.32
C GLY A 53 32.28 -24.93 23.10
N PHE A 54 32.32 -24.20 24.21
CA PHE A 54 31.13 -23.97 25.07
C PHE A 54 30.08 -23.09 24.38
N TYR A 55 30.50 -22.20 23.50
CA TYR A 55 29.62 -21.26 22.83
C TYR A 55 28.62 -21.92 21.87
N THR A 56 28.96 -23.04 21.24
CA THR A 56 28.20 -23.61 20.12
C THR A 56 27.52 -24.96 20.43
N PHE A 57 28.06 -25.73 21.39
CA PHE A 57 27.65 -27.12 21.60
C PHE A 57 27.07 -27.42 22.97
N SER A 58 27.05 -26.47 23.89
CA SER A 58 26.47 -26.65 25.22
C SER A 58 24.93 -26.48 25.19
N GLU A 59 24.24 -27.06 26.14
CA GLU A 59 22.79 -26.90 26.26
C GLU A 59 22.41 -25.44 26.56
N LEU A 60 23.17 -24.74 27.40
CA LEU A 60 23.04 -23.31 27.65
C LEU A 60 23.28 -22.49 26.37
N GLY A 61 24.32 -22.83 25.62
CA GLY A 61 24.60 -22.18 24.33
C GLY A 61 23.44 -22.32 23.32
N LYS A 62 22.84 -23.52 23.23
CA LYS A 62 21.66 -23.76 22.39
C LYS A 62 20.46 -22.95 22.88
N LEU A 63 20.21 -22.93 24.17
CA LEU A 63 19.14 -22.11 24.76
C LEU A 63 19.30 -20.63 24.36
N ILE A 64 20.49 -20.08 24.59
CA ILE A 64 20.78 -18.67 24.25
C ILE A 64 20.69 -18.41 22.76
N TYR A 65 21.14 -19.36 21.93
CA TYR A 65 21.04 -19.26 20.47
C TYR A 65 19.58 -19.12 19.98
N TYR A 66 18.64 -19.83 20.58
CA TYR A 66 17.22 -19.76 20.21
C TYR A 66 16.43 -18.71 20.96
N THR A 67 16.99 -18.12 22.03
CA THR A 67 16.33 -17.04 22.79
C THR A 67 16.38 -15.74 21.99
N GLN A 68 15.23 -15.14 21.76
CA GLN A 68 15.10 -13.88 21.03
C GLN A 68 15.05 -12.67 21.95
N GLU A 69 14.40 -12.84 23.09
CA GLU A 69 14.14 -11.76 24.04
C GLU A 69 14.19 -12.31 25.47
N ILE A 70 14.69 -11.50 26.40
CA ILE A 70 14.61 -11.77 27.83
C ILE A 70 14.05 -10.53 28.52
N ILE A 71 13.01 -10.71 29.32
CA ILE A 71 12.41 -9.65 30.12
C ILE A 71 12.65 -9.94 31.59
N GLN A 72 13.17 -8.96 32.31
CA GLN A 72 13.38 -9.04 33.76
C GLN A 72 12.28 -8.29 34.50
N GLU A 73 11.56 -8.98 35.37
CA GLU A 73 10.66 -8.39 36.36
C GLU A 73 11.06 -8.87 37.75
N ASP A 74 11.42 -7.95 38.60
CA ASP A 74 11.95 -8.22 39.97
C ASP A 74 13.15 -9.18 39.95
N SER A 75 12.94 -10.39 40.53
CA SER A 75 13.97 -11.44 40.59
C SER A 75 13.80 -12.54 39.55
N ASN A 76 12.80 -12.44 38.68
CA ASN A 76 12.41 -13.47 37.73
C ASN A 76 12.69 -13.00 36.30
N PHE A 77 12.70 -13.95 35.35
CA PHE A 77 12.98 -13.70 33.95
C PHE A 77 11.98 -14.38 33.04
N CYS A 78 11.46 -13.66 32.08
CA CYS A 78 10.68 -14.20 30.99
C CYS A 78 11.59 -14.45 29.78
N PHE A 79 11.63 -15.69 29.31
CA PHE A 79 12.38 -16.11 28.12
C PHE A 79 11.44 -16.31 26.96
N ILE A 80 11.69 -15.62 25.85
CA ILE A 80 11.00 -15.79 24.59
C ILE A 80 11.90 -16.56 23.64
N ILE A 81 11.56 -17.83 23.37
CA ILE A 81 12.38 -18.80 22.65
C ILE A 81 11.72 -19.13 21.31
N ARG A 82 12.49 -19.16 20.24
CA ARG A 82 12.08 -19.57 18.90
C ARG A 82 13.01 -20.64 18.38
N SER A 83 12.74 -21.89 18.71
CA SER A 83 13.54 -23.06 18.30
C SER A 83 13.24 -23.52 16.87
N LYS A 84 12.06 -23.19 16.34
CA LYS A 84 11.59 -23.54 14.99
C LYS A 84 10.98 -22.31 14.31
N ILE A 85 10.99 -22.32 12.99
CA ILE A 85 10.25 -21.32 12.20
C ILE A 85 8.77 -21.40 12.58
N ALA A 86 8.15 -20.25 12.84
CA ALA A 86 6.76 -20.10 13.23
C ALA A 86 6.36 -20.75 14.57
N SER A 87 7.29 -21.11 15.45
CA SER A 87 6.97 -21.47 16.82
C SER A 87 7.60 -20.47 17.79
N GLN A 88 6.82 -19.98 18.75
CA GLN A 88 7.31 -19.14 19.82
C GLN A 88 6.87 -19.77 21.14
N GLU A 89 7.81 -19.99 22.02
CA GLU A 89 7.59 -20.51 23.36
C GLU A 89 7.97 -19.43 24.36
N VAL A 90 7.13 -19.21 25.37
CA VAL A 90 7.35 -18.21 26.39
C VAL A 90 7.33 -18.89 27.75
N TYR A 91 8.39 -18.69 28.50
CA TYR A 91 8.57 -19.29 29.82
C TYR A 91 8.98 -18.27 30.86
N TRP A 92 8.38 -18.40 32.02
CA TRP A 92 8.78 -17.70 33.22
C TRP A 92 9.79 -18.54 33.98
N LEU A 93 10.95 -17.99 34.23
CA LEU A 93 12.00 -18.59 35.03
C LEU A 93 12.10 -17.84 36.33
N THR A 94 11.79 -18.52 37.42
CA THR A 94 11.79 -17.95 38.76
C THR A 94 13.19 -17.93 39.39
N SER A 95 13.35 -17.24 40.49
CA SER A 95 14.65 -17.11 41.17
C SER A 95 15.22 -18.42 41.71
N ASP A 96 14.38 -19.42 41.93
CA ASP A 96 14.76 -20.77 42.36
C ASP A 96 15.00 -21.73 41.18
N LEU A 97 14.94 -21.20 39.93
CA LEU A 97 15.08 -21.92 38.69
C LEU A 97 13.92 -22.87 38.37
N SER A 98 12.73 -22.60 38.85
CA SER A 98 11.52 -23.27 38.36
C SER A 98 11.06 -22.64 37.05
N ILE A 99 10.48 -23.46 36.16
CA ILE A 99 10.01 -23.03 34.84
C ILE A 99 8.49 -23.13 34.83
N GLU A 100 7.85 -22.02 34.47
CA GLU A 100 6.40 -21.96 34.29
C GLU A 100 6.11 -21.46 32.85
N PRO A 101 5.24 -22.16 32.10
CA PRO A 101 4.83 -21.66 30.78
C PRO A 101 4.00 -20.38 30.95
N MET A 102 4.24 -19.41 30.09
CA MET A 102 3.43 -18.18 30.03
C MET A 102 2.51 -18.22 28.83
N THR A 103 1.31 -17.70 28.99
CA THR A 103 0.42 -17.43 27.88
C THR A 103 0.88 -16.19 27.12
N VAL A 104 0.40 -16.02 25.90
CA VAL A 104 0.66 -14.79 25.11
C VAL A 104 0.06 -13.57 25.82
N GLN A 105 -1.06 -13.75 26.50
CA GLN A 105 -1.69 -12.71 27.31
C GLN A 105 -0.78 -12.25 28.45
N ASP A 106 -0.24 -13.18 29.24
CA ASP A 106 0.69 -12.85 30.33
C ASP A 106 1.94 -12.12 29.83
N LEU A 107 2.44 -12.50 28.64
CA LEU A 107 3.58 -11.82 28.01
C LEU A 107 3.23 -10.38 27.62
N LEU A 108 2.04 -10.16 27.05
CA LEU A 108 1.58 -8.82 26.68
C LEU A 108 1.38 -7.95 27.93
N ASP A 109 0.78 -8.50 28.97
CA ASP A 109 0.60 -7.81 30.26
C ASP A 109 1.95 -7.46 30.90
N LEU A 110 2.92 -8.38 30.83
CA LEU A 110 4.29 -8.12 31.29
C LEU A 110 4.95 -6.98 30.52
N ARG A 111 4.83 -6.99 29.20
CA ARG A 111 5.37 -5.92 28.36
C ARG A 111 4.69 -4.57 28.63
N ASP A 112 3.38 -4.58 28.80
CA ASP A 112 2.61 -3.37 29.11
C ASP A 112 2.99 -2.78 30.46
N ARG A 113 3.15 -3.64 31.51
CA ARG A 113 3.66 -3.21 32.82
C ARG A 113 5.03 -2.55 32.75
N LEU A 114 5.94 -3.09 31.92
CA LEU A 114 7.28 -2.55 31.78
C LEU A 114 7.31 -1.19 31.06
N VAL A 115 6.50 -1.04 30.03
CA VAL A 115 6.49 0.16 29.20
C VAL A 115 5.63 1.26 29.82
N ASN A 116 4.45 0.92 30.29
CA ASN A 116 3.43 1.86 30.73
C ASN A 116 3.28 1.93 32.27
N LYS A 117 4.00 1.08 33.03
CA LYS A 117 3.85 0.91 34.49
C LYS A 117 2.42 0.56 34.92
N PHE A 118 1.69 -0.13 34.03
CA PHE A 118 0.31 -0.54 34.23
C PHE A 118 0.21 -1.73 35.18
N HIS A 119 -0.79 -1.74 36.06
CA HIS A 119 -1.10 -2.86 36.90
C HIS A 119 -2.42 -3.52 36.48
N PRO A 120 -2.47 -4.87 36.33
CA PRO A 120 -3.61 -5.58 35.73
C PRO A 120 -4.95 -5.43 36.50
N ASN A 121 -4.95 -4.80 37.65
CA ASN A 121 -6.17 -4.57 38.46
C ASN A 121 -6.89 -3.24 38.17
N ASP A 122 -6.42 -2.45 37.22
CA ASP A 122 -6.88 -1.08 36.98
C ASP A 122 -7.93 -0.94 35.87
N GLY A 123 -8.54 -2.00 35.40
CA GLY A 123 -9.60 -1.89 34.39
C GLY A 123 -10.03 -3.20 33.75
N ASP A 124 -11.05 -3.14 32.91
CA ASP A 124 -11.50 -4.26 32.08
C ASP A 124 -10.41 -4.61 31.05
N LEU A 125 -9.83 -5.79 31.13
CA LEU A 125 -8.83 -6.29 30.21
C LEU A 125 -9.51 -6.69 28.91
N LEU A 126 -8.95 -6.19 27.79
CA LEU A 126 -9.29 -6.71 26.48
C LEU A 126 -8.50 -7.97 26.20
N GLU A 127 -9.18 -9.06 26.02
CA GLU A 127 -8.59 -10.30 25.57
C GLU A 127 -8.44 -10.29 24.04
N LEU A 128 -7.19 -10.16 23.57
CA LEU A 128 -6.84 -10.23 22.14
C LEU A 128 -6.16 -11.56 21.87
N ASP A 129 -6.81 -12.39 21.06
CA ASP A 129 -6.19 -13.63 20.56
C ASP A 129 -5.21 -13.31 19.43
N PHE A 130 -3.92 -13.25 19.77
CA PHE A 130 -2.83 -13.15 18.80
C PHE A 130 -2.30 -14.51 18.34
N GLY A 131 -2.85 -15.62 18.83
CA GLY A 131 -2.46 -16.97 18.39
C GLY A 131 -2.41 -17.11 16.88
N PRO A 132 -3.39 -16.61 16.10
CA PRO A 132 -3.38 -16.62 14.64
C PRO A 132 -2.19 -15.90 14.00
N PHE A 133 -1.56 -14.94 14.66
CA PHE A 133 -0.39 -14.24 14.15
C PHE A 133 0.92 -14.98 14.42
N TYR A 134 0.93 -15.90 15.36
CA TYR A 134 2.09 -16.72 15.71
C TYR A 134 2.03 -18.13 15.12
N ASP A 135 0.86 -18.58 14.71
CA ASP A 135 0.66 -19.85 14.02
C ASP A 135 1.10 -19.79 12.56
N TYR A 136 1.30 -20.97 11.97
CA TYR A 136 1.89 -21.18 10.63
C TYR A 136 1.13 -20.52 9.48
N SER A 137 -0.13 -20.20 9.70
CA SER A 137 -0.98 -19.43 8.78
C SER A 137 -2.07 -18.81 9.63
N PRO A 138 -1.98 -17.53 9.98
CA PRO A 138 -3.09 -16.86 10.61
C PRO A 138 -4.27 -16.88 9.64
N THR A 139 -5.19 -17.80 9.86
CA THR A 139 -6.45 -17.79 9.15
C THR A 139 -7.34 -16.75 9.79
N ILE A 140 -7.37 -15.57 9.21
CA ILE A 140 -8.41 -14.59 9.54
C ILE A 140 -9.70 -15.13 8.95
N ARG A 141 -10.52 -15.74 9.80
CA ARG A 141 -11.75 -16.45 9.42
C ARG A 141 -12.80 -15.51 8.79
N ASP A 142 -12.76 -14.24 9.13
CA ASP A 142 -13.66 -13.23 8.57
C ASP A 142 -12.86 -12.01 8.12
N PRO A 143 -12.65 -11.81 6.81
CA PRO A 143 -11.97 -10.64 6.26
C PRO A 143 -12.54 -9.30 6.73
N LYS A 144 -13.84 -9.25 7.08
CA LYS A 144 -14.50 -8.05 7.60
C LYS A 144 -14.01 -7.62 8.98
N ASN A 145 -13.29 -8.50 9.68
CA ASN A 145 -12.73 -8.22 10.99
C ASN A 145 -11.25 -7.81 10.94
N ILE A 146 -10.65 -7.81 9.74
CA ILE A 146 -9.28 -7.34 9.54
C ILE A 146 -9.17 -5.87 9.93
N GLY A 147 -8.14 -5.53 10.68
CA GLY A 147 -7.92 -4.18 11.20
C GLY A 147 -8.75 -3.82 12.43
N LYS A 148 -9.82 -4.55 12.77
CA LYS A 148 -10.62 -4.23 13.96
C LYS A 148 -9.85 -4.42 15.26
N GLY A 149 -8.91 -5.38 15.32
CA GLY A 149 -8.03 -5.54 16.46
C GLY A 149 -7.07 -4.36 16.63
N VAL A 150 -6.52 -3.84 15.52
CA VAL A 150 -5.67 -2.64 15.53
C VAL A 150 -6.52 -1.39 15.84
N GLU A 151 -7.69 -1.27 15.24
CA GLU A 151 -8.65 -0.20 15.55
C GLU A 151 -9.04 -0.22 17.03
N PHE A 152 -9.27 -1.41 17.58
CA PHE A 152 -9.54 -1.55 19.01
C PHE A 152 -8.33 -1.19 19.88
N LEU A 153 -7.11 -1.65 19.52
CA LEU A 153 -5.87 -1.27 20.21
C LEU A 153 -5.66 0.25 20.17
N ASN A 154 -5.89 0.86 19.03
CA ASN A 154 -5.78 2.31 18.87
C ASN A 154 -6.84 3.03 19.74
N ARG A 155 -8.06 2.54 19.77
CA ARG A 155 -9.11 3.06 20.67
C ARG A 155 -8.75 2.88 22.13
N TYR A 156 -8.22 1.72 22.51
CA TYR A 156 -7.79 1.45 23.89
C TYR A 156 -6.61 2.32 24.30
N LEU A 157 -5.58 2.43 23.45
CA LEU A 157 -4.44 3.32 23.71
C LEU A 157 -4.87 4.78 23.75
N SER A 158 -5.77 5.19 22.86
CA SER A 158 -6.37 6.52 22.83
C SER A 158 -7.17 6.77 24.11
N SER A 159 -7.93 5.79 24.62
CA SER A 159 -8.71 5.94 25.85
C SER A 159 -7.84 6.26 27.06
N LYS A 160 -6.59 5.76 27.11
CA LYS A 160 -5.62 6.12 28.17
C LYS A 160 -5.23 7.60 28.12
N ILE A 161 -5.11 8.18 26.92
CA ILE A 161 -4.83 9.62 26.75
C ILE A 161 -5.97 10.44 27.36
N PHE A 162 -7.21 9.94 27.31
CA PHE A 162 -8.39 10.61 27.86
C PHE A 162 -8.59 10.42 29.38
N GLN A 163 -7.80 9.57 30.04
CA GLN A 163 -7.84 9.42 31.51
C GLN A 163 -7.23 10.62 32.24
N ASP A 164 -6.27 11.33 31.61
CA ASP A 164 -5.76 12.62 32.11
C ASP A 164 -6.28 13.76 31.24
N SER A 165 -7.48 14.21 31.55
CA SER A 165 -8.16 15.30 30.82
C SER A 165 -7.36 16.60 30.79
N LYS A 166 -6.53 16.87 31.82
CA LYS A 166 -5.71 18.06 31.86
C LYS A 166 -4.56 18.00 30.86
N GLN A 167 -3.88 16.86 30.77
CA GLN A 167 -2.80 16.65 29.82
C GLN A 167 -3.31 16.66 28.38
N LEU A 168 -4.49 16.06 28.16
CA LEU A 168 -5.14 16.08 26.84
C LEU A 168 -5.47 17.51 26.42
N LEU A 169 -6.10 18.30 27.31
CA LEU A 169 -6.47 19.69 26.99
C LEU A 169 -5.25 20.60 26.78
N ASP A 170 -4.14 20.37 27.50
CA ASP A 170 -2.88 21.07 27.21
C ASP A 170 -2.33 20.72 25.84
N SER A 171 -2.36 19.43 25.47
CA SER A 171 -1.93 18.96 24.16
C SER A 171 -2.82 19.49 23.03
N LEU A 172 -4.13 19.50 23.24
CA LEU A 172 -5.11 20.06 22.30
C LEU A 172 -4.90 21.58 22.12
N LEU A 173 -4.74 22.33 23.20
CA LEU A 173 -4.50 23.75 23.14
C LEU A 173 -3.21 24.07 22.37
N ASN A 174 -2.13 23.30 22.64
CA ASN A 174 -0.88 23.45 21.90
C ASN A 174 -1.05 23.13 20.42
N PHE A 175 -1.76 22.05 20.09
CA PHE A 175 -2.07 21.69 18.69
C PHE A 175 -2.83 22.82 17.98
N LEU A 176 -3.91 23.33 18.57
CA LEU A 176 -4.73 24.39 17.98
C LEU A 176 -3.95 25.71 17.79
N ARG A 177 -3.01 26.02 18.70
CA ARG A 177 -2.15 27.21 18.61
C ARG A 177 -1.02 27.07 17.60
N LEU A 178 -0.46 25.87 17.44
CA LEU A 178 0.65 25.62 16.52
C LEU A 178 0.17 25.34 15.09
N HIS A 179 -1.14 25.21 14.88
CA HIS A 179 -1.69 24.93 13.56
C HIS A 179 -1.61 26.14 12.63
N HIS A 180 -0.73 26.05 11.64
CA HIS A 180 -0.46 27.16 10.73
C HIS A 180 -0.14 26.68 9.31
N TYR A 181 -0.36 27.53 8.33
CA TYR A 181 0.05 27.32 6.95
C TYR A 181 0.94 28.49 6.50
N ASN A 182 2.18 28.20 6.08
CA ASN A 182 3.15 29.20 5.63
C ASN A 182 3.30 30.40 6.63
N GLY A 183 3.24 30.14 7.92
CA GLY A 183 3.38 31.16 8.98
C GLY A 183 2.09 31.90 9.36
N VAL A 184 0.97 31.59 8.70
CA VAL A 184 -0.34 32.14 9.06
C VAL A 184 -1.05 31.17 9.99
N GLN A 185 -1.48 31.61 11.16
CA GLN A 185 -2.26 30.80 12.10
C GLN A 185 -3.66 30.52 11.53
N LEU A 186 -4.12 29.27 11.66
CA LEU A 186 -5.36 28.81 11.05
C LEU A 186 -6.50 28.56 12.03
N LEU A 187 -6.22 28.42 13.33
CA LEU A 187 -7.22 28.05 14.33
C LEU A 187 -7.28 29.02 15.50
N LEU A 188 -6.21 29.12 16.27
CA LEU A 188 -6.15 30.03 17.43
C LEU A 188 -4.99 31.04 17.26
N ASN A 189 -5.23 32.25 17.70
CA ASN A 189 -4.18 33.25 17.80
C ASN A 189 -3.67 33.41 19.24
N ASP A 190 -2.72 34.32 19.47
CA ASP A 190 -2.03 34.51 20.74
C ASP A 190 -2.90 35.07 21.89
N ARG A 191 -4.17 35.32 21.65
CA ARG A 191 -5.12 35.78 22.69
C ARG A 191 -5.55 34.64 23.63
N ILE A 192 -5.49 33.39 23.14
CA ILE A 192 -5.84 32.18 23.93
C ILE A 192 -4.54 31.46 24.27
N GLN A 193 -4.12 31.51 25.53
CA GLN A 193 -2.87 30.93 26.03
C GLN A 193 -3.06 29.90 27.12
N SER A 194 -4.29 29.73 27.63
CA SER A 194 -4.60 28.78 28.70
C SER A 194 -5.91 28.04 28.43
N GLN A 195 -6.08 26.88 29.02
CA GLN A 195 -7.31 26.09 28.94
C GLN A 195 -8.52 26.90 29.44
N GLN A 196 -8.35 27.64 30.52
CA GLN A 196 -9.42 28.49 31.05
C GLN A 196 -9.86 29.54 30.03
N GLN A 197 -8.89 30.23 29.40
CA GLN A 197 -9.20 31.22 28.36
C GLN A 197 -9.87 30.58 27.15
N LEU A 198 -9.43 29.36 26.75
CA LEU A 198 -10.06 28.58 25.65
C LEU A 198 -11.53 28.32 25.98
N SER A 199 -11.84 27.74 27.13
CA SER A 199 -13.22 27.44 27.55
C SER A 199 -14.10 28.71 27.62
N GLU A 200 -13.60 29.80 28.18
CA GLU A 200 -14.36 31.04 28.26
C GLU A 200 -14.62 31.68 26.86
N GLN A 201 -13.63 31.65 25.96
CA GLN A 201 -13.76 32.25 24.65
C GLN A 201 -14.59 31.38 23.70
N VAL A 202 -14.53 30.04 23.80
CA VAL A 202 -15.38 29.13 23.01
C VAL A 202 -16.85 29.42 23.30
N LYS A 203 -17.26 29.52 24.57
CA LYS A 203 -18.65 29.82 24.95
C LYS A 203 -19.11 31.19 24.42
N LYS A 204 -18.25 32.21 24.50
CA LYS A 204 -18.55 33.55 23.91
C LYS A 204 -18.67 33.52 22.40
N ALA A 205 -17.81 32.75 21.73
CA ALA A 205 -17.84 32.57 20.30
C ALA A 205 -19.09 31.83 19.84
N ILE A 206 -19.50 30.80 20.56
CA ILE A 206 -20.77 30.06 20.31
C ILE A 206 -21.96 31.01 20.47
N ASP A 207 -22.03 31.76 21.56
CA ASP A 207 -23.11 32.72 21.79
C ASP A 207 -23.19 33.80 20.68
N PHE A 208 -22.02 34.24 20.20
CA PHE A 208 -21.94 35.19 19.10
C PHE A 208 -22.46 34.59 17.79
N VAL A 209 -22.05 33.36 17.46
CA VAL A 209 -22.42 32.69 16.20
C VAL A 209 -23.87 32.20 16.24
N ASN A 210 -24.41 31.86 17.41
CA ASN A 210 -25.83 31.43 17.55
C ASN A 210 -26.84 32.49 17.12
N ASN A 211 -26.46 33.75 17.15
CA ASN A 211 -27.29 34.86 16.72
C ASN A 211 -27.19 35.16 15.20
N ARG A 212 -26.60 34.26 14.41
CA ARG A 212 -26.38 34.44 12.98
C ARG A 212 -27.09 33.32 12.18
N PRO A 213 -27.59 33.66 10.95
CA PRO A 213 -28.08 32.65 10.02
C PRO A 213 -26.98 31.62 9.67
N ASP A 214 -27.37 30.34 9.52
CA ASP A 214 -26.43 29.25 9.26
C ASP A 214 -25.65 29.41 7.95
N ASP A 215 -26.28 29.97 6.93
CA ASP A 215 -25.74 30.23 5.60
C ASP A 215 -24.89 31.51 5.50
N GLN A 216 -24.80 32.30 6.59
CA GLN A 216 -24.01 33.53 6.57
C GLN A 216 -22.53 33.22 6.35
N PRO A 217 -21.89 33.76 5.27
CA PRO A 217 -20.47 33.53 5.00
C PRO A 217 -19.56 34.04 6.12
N TYR A 218 -18.50 33.33 6.41
CA TYR A 218 -17.50 33.69 7.45
C TYR A 218 -16.88 35.08 7.20
N GLU A 219 -16.63 35.44 5.94
CA GLU A 219 -16.00 36.70 5.57
C GLU A 219 -16.79 37.94 6.04
N GLN A 220 -18.04 37.77 6.45
CA GLN A 220 -18.86 38.86 6.97
C GLN A 220 -18.66 39.15 8.48
N PHE A 221 -17.97 38.22 9.22
CA PHE A 221 -17.79 38.36 10.67
C PHE A 221 -16.43 37.88 11.21
N PRO A 222 -15.33 37.85 10.44
CA PRO A 222 -14.05 37.31 10.89
C PRO A 222 -13.46 38.07 12.04
N PHE A 223 -13.58 39.40 12.03
CA PHE A 223 -12.96 40.29 13.02
C PHE A 223 -13.43 40.02 14.45
N GLN A 224 -14.71 39.73 14.64
CA GLN A 224 -15.26 39.46 15.97
C GLN A 224 -14.71 38.13 16.54
N LEU A 225 -14.61 37.07 15.71
CA LEU A 225 -14.03 35.81 16.13
C LEU A 225 -12.52 35.94 16.40
N GLN A 226 -11.78 36.67 15.56
CA GLN A 226 -10.36 36.93 15.77
C GLN A 226 -10.09 37.73 17.05
N THR A 227 -10.98 38.68 17.43
CA THR A 227 -10.88 39.38 18.71
C THR A 227 -11.13 38.48 19.92
N MET A 228 -11.85 37.37 19.76
CA MET A 228 -12.06 36.30 20.75
C MET A 228 -10.93 35.25 20.74
N GLY A 229 -10.04 35.29 19.74
CA GLY A 229 -8.91 34.37 19.62
C GLY A 229 -9.04 33.29 18.55
N PHE A 230 -10.11 33.30 17.75
CA PHE A 230 -10.37 32.29 16.72
C PHE A 230 -10.03 32.79 15.32
N GLU A 231 -9.14 32.10 14.64
CA GLU A 231 -8.74 32.37 13.26
C GLU A 231 -9.68 31.67 12.25
N PRO A 232 -9.52 31.83 10.92
CA PRO A 232 -10.52 31.40 9.93
C PRO A 232 -10.85 29.89 9.86
N GLY A 233 -9.98 28.99 10.30
CA GLY A 233 -10.05 27.55 10.04
C GLY A 233 -11.21 26.76 10.67
N TRP A 234 -12.22 27.41 11.21
CA TRP A 234 -13.35 26.77 11.89
C TRP A 234 -14.55 26.49 10.99
N GLY A 235 -14.64 27.13 9.84
CA GLY A 235 -15.72 26.93 8.88
C GLY A 235 -15.94 28.13 7.95
N ASN A 236 -16.50 27.88 6.78
CA ASN A 236 -16.81 28.89 5.76
C ASN A 236 -18.16 29.59 5.98
N THR A 237 -19.00 29.07 6.86
CA THR A 237 -20.33 29.63 7.19
C THR A 237 -20.53 29.67 8.70
N ALA A 238 -21.45 30.50 9.17
CA ALA A 238 -21.80 30.60 10.58
C ALA A 238 -22.28 29.26 11.16
N GLY A 239 -23.06 28.49 10.41
CA GLY A 239 -23.51 27.17 10.80
C GLY A 239 -22.35 26.20 11.02
N ARG A 240 -21.40 26.15 10.07
CA ARG A 240 -20.23 25.27 10.18
C ARG A 240 -19.27 25.68 11.31
N VAL A 241 -19.04 26.97 11.49
CA VAL A 241 -18.27 27.50 12.63
C VAL A 241 -18.93 27.11 13.96
N ARG A 242 -20.26 27.28 14.07
CA ARG A 242 -21.03 26.87 15.26
C ARG A 242 -20.86 25.39 15.58
N GLU A 243 -21.02 24.55 14.58
CA GLU A 243 -20.85 23.10 14.76
C GLU A 243 -19.43 22.75 15.23
N SER A 244 -18.40 23.33 14.63
CA SER A 244 -17.00 23.08 14.99
C SER A 244 -16.69 23.57 16.41
N LEU A 245 -17.21 24.75 16.80
CA LEU A 245 -17.04 25.27 18.15
C LEU A 245 -17.82 24.47 19.22
N ASN A 246 -19.02 23.98 18.87
CA ASN A 246 -19.78 23.10 19.78
C ASN A 246 -19.04 21.76 20.02
N ILE A 247 -18.46 21.17 18.99
CA ILE A 247 -17.62 19.97 19.13
C ILE A 247 -16.41 20.24 20.02
N LEU A 248 -15.78 21.42 19.86
CA LEU A 248 -14.66 21.83 20.72
C LEU A 248 -15.11 22.03 22.17
N ASP A 249 -16.25 22.67 22.42
CA ASP A 249 -16.80 22.88 23.77
C ASP A 249 -17.15 21.55 24.44
N GLU A 250 -17.76 20.62 23.71
CA GLU A 250 -18.04 19.25 24.18
C GLU A 250 -16.76 18.51 24.53
N LEU A 251 -15.72 18.62 23.69
CA LEU A 251 -14.41 18.01 23.95
C LEU A 251 -13.72 18.60 25.20
N ILE A 252 -13.89 19.90 25.44
CA ILE A 252 -13.36 20.56 26.64
C ILE A 252 -14.10 20.11 27.89
N ASP A 253 -15.42 19.98 27.85
CA ASP A 253 -16.26 19.63 28.99
C ASP A 253 -16.22 18.11 29.28
N SER A 254 -16.19 17.27 28.23
CA SER A 254 -16.21 15.80 28.33
C SER A 254 -15.42 15.18 27.19
N ALA A 255 -14.11 15.09 27.39
CA ALA A 255 -13.20 14.57 26.38
C ALA A 255 -13.43 13.08 26.10
N ASP A 256 -13.72 12.74 24.84
CA ASP A 256 -13.80 11.37 24.34
C ASP A 256 -13.18 11.22 22.94
N PRO A 257 -12.78 10.00 22.53
CA PRO A 257 -12.13 9.78 21.23
C PRO A 257 -12.98 10.15 20.02
N GLN A 258 -14.29 9.95 20.06
CA GLN A 258 -15.19 10.20 18.93
C GLN A 258 -15.35 11.71 18.68
N THR A 259 -15.52 12.48 19.76
CA THR A 259 -15.59 13.95 19.70
C THR A 259 -14.27 14.54 19.22
N LEU A 260 -13.12 14.00 19.66
CA LEU A 260 -11.81 14.41 19.14
C LEU A 260 -11.68 14.10 17.64
N GLU A 261 -12.04 12.89 17.21
CA GLU A 261 -12.03 12.51 15.79
C GLU A 261 -12.92 13.43 14.97
N ALA A 262 -14.12 13.74 15.45
CA ALA A 262 -15.05 14.65 14.80
C ALA A 262 -14.48 16.08 14.68
N LEU A 263 -13.76 16.59 15.69
CA LEU A 263 -13.07 17.87 15.62
C LEU A 263 -11.93 17.85 14.59
N ILE A 264 -11.04 16.85 14.68
CA ILE A 264 -9.87 16.75 13.80
C ILE A 264 -10.30 16.58 12.34
N SER A 265 -11.38 15.84 12.06
CA SER A 265 -11.89 15.66 10.69
C SER A 265 -12.40 16.94 10.04
N ARG A 266 -12.66 17.98 10.82
CA ARG A 266 -13.10 19.30 10.32
C ARG A 266 -11.96 20.29 10.09
N VAL A 267 -10.78 19.99 10.62
CA VAL A 267 -9.60 20.86 10.56
C VAL A 267 -8.68 20.37 9.46
N PRO A 268 -8.44 21.14 8.39
CA PRO A 268 -7.48 20.78 7.38
C PRO A 268 -6.06 20.79 7.97
N MET A 269 -5.42 19.63 7.98
CA MET A 269 -4.06 19.47 8.51
C MET A 269 -3.05 19.10 7.44
N ILE A 270 -3.51 18.59 6.31
CA ILE A 270 -2.70 18.10 5.20
C ILE A 270 -2.91 19.01 4.01
N PHE A 271 -1.85 19.67 3.54
CA PHE A 271 -1.87 20.57 2.40
C PHE A 271 -0.88 20.17 1.30
N LYS A 272 0.12 19.35 1.65
CA LYS A 272 1.25 18.99 0.79
C LYS A 272 1.45 17.49 0.80
N ILE A 273 1.08 16.82 -0.30
CA ILE A 273 1.17 15.36 -0.42
C ILE A 273 2.16 14.97 -1.51
N VAL A 274 2.97 13.95 -1.22
CA VAL A 274 3.82 13.28 -2.21
C VAL A 274 3.30 11.88 -2.44
N LEU A 275 3.08 11.54 -3.71
CA LEU A 275 2.79 10.18 -4.17
C LEU A 275 4.03 9.64 -4.87
N VAL A 276 4.68 8.63 -4.31
CA VAL A 276 5.90 8.06 -4.88
C VAL A 276 5.57 6.90 -5.80
N SER A 277 6.00 6.98 -7.06
CA SER A 277 5.91 5.92 -8.06
C SER A 277 7.23 5.90 -8.84
N ALA A 278 8.22 5.16 -8.33
CA ALA A 278 9.61 5.33 -8.71
C ALA A 278 9.97 4.70 -10.07
N HIS A 279 9.45 3.50 -10.38
CA HIS A 279 9.77 2.76 -11.60
C HIS A 279 8.80 3.03 -12.76
N GLY A 280 9.16 2.52 -13.92
CA GLY A 280 8.34 2.55 -15.14
C GLY A 280 8.37 3.86 -15.88
N TRP A 281 7.55 3.93 -16.92
CA TRP A 281 7.28 5.13 -17.70
C TRP A 281 6.11 5.87 -17.04
N PHE A 282 6.40 6.84 -16.18
CA PHE A 282 5.33 7.55 -15.50
C PHE A 282 4.96 8.85 -16.23
N GLY A 283 3.76 8.90 -16.76
CA GLY A 283 3.22 10.05 -17.51
C GLY A 283 1.73 9.90 -17.79
N GLN A 284 1.15 10.87 -18.45
CA GLN A 284 -0.29 10.92 -18.74
C GLN A 284 -0.64 10.34 -20.09
N GLU A 285 0.26 10.48 -21.09
CA GLU A 285 0.02 10.05 -22.46
C GLU A 285 1.18 9.19 -22.99
N GLY A 286 0.85 8.20 -23.82
CA GLY A 286 1.82 7.36 -24.55
C GLY A 286 2.68 6.44 -23.67
N VAL A 287 2.31 6.22 -22.41
CA VAL A 287 3.08 5.40 -21.45
C VAL A 287 2.48 4.02 -21.21
N LEU A 288 1.16 3.87 -21.30
CA LEU A 288 0.50 2.60 -21.05
C LEU A 288 0.93 1.51 -22.04
N GLY A 289 1.10 0.30 -21.54
CA GLY A 289 1.58 -0.85 -22.32
C GLY A 289 3.09 -0.88 -22.56
N ARG A 290 3.84 0.11 -22.03
CA ARG A 290 5.31 0.05 -22.00
C ARG A 290 5.79 -0.88 -20.87
N PRO A 291 7.03 -1.38 -20.93
CA PRO A 291 7.62 -2.18 -19.87
C PRO A 291 7.49 -1.49 -18.49
N ASP A 292 7.26 -2.28 -17.44
CA ASP A 292 7.03 -1.82 -16.07
C ASP A 292 5.94 -0.75 -15.91
N THR A 293 5.04 -0.62 -16.86
CA THR A 293 4.03 0.44 -16.89
C THR A 293 2.64 -0.14 -17.11
N GLY A 294 1.79 -0.04 -16.11
CA GLY A 294 0.45 -0.64 -16.12
C GLY A 294 -0.59 0.17 -15.35
N GLY A 295 -1.57 -0.50 -14.78
CA GLY A 295 -2.67 0.08 -14.03
C GLY A 295 -2.24 0.99 -12.88
N GLN A 296 -1.06 0.76 -12.29
CA GLN A 296 -0.48 1.61 -11.26
C GLN A 296 -0.37 3.08 -11.68
N VAL A 297 0.05 3.37 -12.91
CA VAL A 297 0.17 4.75 -13.39
C VAL A 297 -1.19 5.44 -13.42
N VAL A 298 -2.20 4.72 -13.91
CA VAL A 298 -3.60 5.22 -13.93
C VAL A 298 -4.09 5.47 -12.51
N TYR A 299 -3.88 4.50 -11.63
CA TYR A 299 -4.26 4.60 -10.23
C TYR A 299 -3.65 5.83 -9.54
N VAL A 300 -2.34 6.04 -9.66
CA VAL A 300 -1.64 7.14 -8.99
C VAL A 300 -2.03 8.50 -9.58
N LEU A 301 -2.29 8.58 -10.90
CA LEU A 301 -2.79 9.80 -11.53
C LEU A 301 -4.18 10.17 -11.02
N ASP A 302 -5.09 9.20 -10.93
CA ASP A 302 -6.44 9.45 -10.47
C ASP A 302 -6.46 9.70 -8.94
N GLN A 303 -5.59 9.03 -8.18
CA GLN A 303 -5.34 9.33 -6.77
C GLN A 303 -4.91 10.80 -6.58
N ALA A 304 -3.97 11.30 -7.40
CA ALA A 304 -3.52 12.68 -7.32
C ALA A 304 -4.65 13.68 -7.58
N LYS A 305 -5.50 13.42 -8.58
CA LYS A 305 -6.66 14.26 -8.92
C LYS A 305 -7.69 14.27 -7.79
N SER A 306 -8.01 13.10 -7.26
CA SER A 306 -9.01 12.96 -6.19
C SER A 306 -8.53 13.61 -4.90
N LEU A 307 -7.27 13.42 -4.53
CA LEU A 307 -6.67 14.06 -3.36
C LEU A 307 -6.65 15.58 -3.49
N GLU A 308 -6.23 16.11 -4.64
CA GLU A 308 -6.22 17.56 -4.83
C GLU A 308 -7.63 18.14 -4.71
N LYS A 309 -8.61 17.51 -5.34
CA LYS A 309 -10.01 17.95 -5.26
C LYS A 309 -10.51 17.95 -3.82
N GLN A 310 -10.26 16.88 -3.07
CA GLN A 310 -10.66 16.76 -1.67
C GLN A 310 -10.00 17.82 -0.79
N LEU A 311 -8.69 18.04 -0.97
CA LEU A 311 -7.96 19.06 -0.21
C LEU A 311 -8.47 20.48 -0.50
N GLN A 312 -8.87 20.77 -1.75
CA GLN A 312 -9.50 22.05 -2.10
C GLN A 312 -10.86 22.21 -1.43
N GLU A 313 -11.66 21.14 -1.40
CA GLU A 313 -12.95 21.15 -0.71
C GLU A 313 -12.80 21.34 0.80
N ASP A 314 -11.81 20.70 1.41
CA ASP A 314 -11.51 20.86 2.85
C ASP A 314 -11.08 22.29 3.17
N VAL A 315 -10.26 22.91 2.33
CA VAL A 315 -9.85 24.33 2.45
C VAL A 315 -11.05 25.27 2.34
N LEU A 316 -11.92 25.03 1.35
CA LEU A 316 -13.16 25.77 1.15
C LEU A 316 -14.07 25.66 2.38
N LEU A 317 -14.35 24.42 2.82
CA LEU A 317 -15.23 24.16 3.95
C LEU A 317 -14.71 24.74 5.26
N ALA A 318 -13.40 24.82 5.43
CA ALA A 318 -12.77 25.42 6.60
C ALA A 318 -12.76 26.96 6.57
N GLY A 319 -13.15 27.58 5.45
CA GLY A 319 -13.13 29.05 5.32
C GLY A 319 -11.73 29.64 5.08
N LEU A 320 -10.81 28.85 4.53
CA LEU A 320 -9.41 29.24 4.32
C LEU A 320 -9.11 29.80 2.92
N GLU A 321 -10.09 29.88 2.02
CA GLU A 321 -9.90 30.39 0.65
C GLU A 321 -9.31 31.81 0.64
N GLY A 322 -9.83 32.69 1.49
CA GLY A 322 -9.36 34.08 1.62
C GLY A 322 -7.90 34.23 2.05
N LEU A 323 -7.30 33.18 2.61
CA LEU A 323 -5.89 33.14 3.04
C LEU A 323 -4.93 32.65 1.97
N ASN A 324 -5.42 32.41 0.73
CA ASN A 324 -4.62 31.85 -0.38
C ASN A 324 -3.94 30.51 -0.02
N VAL A 325 -4.61 29.68 0.78
CA VAL A 325 -4.17 28.32 1.08
C VAL A 325 -4.36 27.48 -0.19
N LYS A 326 -3.25 27.00 -0.75
CA LYS A 326 -3.24 26.19 -1.98
C LYS A 326 -2.64 24.84 -1.71
N PRO A 327 -3.45 23.81 -1.52
CA PRO A 327 -2.96 22.44 -1.42
C PRO A 327 -2.15 22.06 -2.67
N LYS A 328 -1.12 21.25 -2.50
CA LYS A 328 -0.26 20.79 -3.60
C LYS A 328 -0.02 19.29 -3.51
N VAL A 329 -0.27 18.59 -4.61
CA VAL A 329 0.02 17.16 -4.74
C VAL A 329 1.15 16.97 -5.74
N ILE A 330 2.20 16.25 -5.35
CA ILE A 330 3.33 15.93 -6.22
C ILE A 330 3.42 14.41 -6.40
N ILE A 331 3.38 13.96 -7.64
CA ILE A 331 3.75 12.60 -8.01
C ILE A 331 5.24 12.60 -8.28
N LEU A 332 5.99 11.87 -7.47
CA LEU A 332 7.44 11.76 -7.56
C LEU A 332 7.81 10.52 -8.37
N THR A 333 8.59 10.70 -9.41
CA THR A 333 9.06 9.61 -10.26
C THR A 333 10.44 9.90 -10.86
N ARG A 334 10.99 8.97 -11.62
CA ARG A 334 12.29 9.10 -12.28
C ARG A 334 12.18 9.88 -13.60
N LEU A 335 13.17 10.74 -13.88
CA LEU A 335 13.36 11.39 -15.19
C LEU A 335 13.96 10.39 -16.19
N ILE A 336 13.41 10.34 -17.39
CA ILE A 336 13.92 9.54 -18.50
C ILE A 336 14.22 10.49 -19.69
N PRO A 337 15.49 10.91 -19.87
CA PRO A 337 15.84 11.86 -20.91
C PRO A 337 15.48 11.41 -22.34
N ASN A 338 15.77 10.14 -22.68
CA ASN A 338 15.37 9.53 -23.95
C ASN A 338 13.92 9.04 -23.85
N SER A 339 12.98 9.97 -23.95
CA SER A 339 11.58 9.78 -23.61
C SER A 339 10.73 9.02 -24.64
N ASP A 340 11.30 8.64 -25.79
CA ASP A 340 10.62 7.88 -26.85
C ASP A 340 9.18 8.40 -27.15
N GLY A 341 9.08 9.72 -27.36
CA GLY A 341 7.82 10.38 -27.69
C GLY A 341 6.86 10.64 -26.53
N THR A 342 7.25 10.36 -25.29
CA THR A 342 6.50 10.73 -24.07
C THR A 342 7.03 12.04 -23.45
N LEU A 343 6.34 12.55 -22.43
CA LEU A 343 6.80 13.70 -21.64
C LEU A 343 7.73 13.31 -20.46
N CYS A 344 8.21 12.06 -20.42
CA CYS A 344 9.04 11.57 -19.31
C CYS A 344 10.42 12.25 -19.20
N ASN A 345 10.81 13.07 -20.18
CA ASN A 345 12.00 13.93 -20.16
C ASN A 345 11.75 15.32 -19.55
N GLN A 346 10.52 15.70 -19.25
CA GLN A 346 10.22 16.96 -18.62
C GLN A 346 10.31 16.82 -17.09
N ARG A 347 11.08 17.70 -16.45
CA ARG A 347 11.25 17.69 -14.98
C ARG A 347 9.92 17.85 -14.24
N LEU A 348 9.08 18.77 -14.70
CA LEU A 348 7.81 19.08 -14.07
C LEU A 348 6.71 19.09 -15.13
N GLU A 349 5.66 18.30 -14.90
CA GLU A 349 4.48 18.20 -15.75
C GLU A 349 3.22 18.39 -14.93
N LYS A 350 2.32 19.25 -15.35
CA LYS A 350 1.04 19.46 -14.66
C LYS A 350 0.10 18.29 -14.93
N VAL A 351 -0.56 17.79 -13.91
CA VAL A 351 -1.59 16.74 -14.06
C VAL A 351 -2.84 17.36 -14.71
N HIS A 352 -3.33 16.74 -15.77
CA HIS A 352 -4.48 17.23 -16.52
C HIS A 352 -5.75 17.21 -15.64
N GLY A 353 -6.52 18.29 -15.72
CA GLY A 353 -7.77 18.44 -14.96
C GLY A 353 -7.57 18.80 -13.48
N THR A 354 -6.37 19.25 -13.09
CA THR A 354 -6.05 19.71 -11.73
C THR A 354 -5.57 21.16 -11.73
N GLU A 355 -5.64 21.80 -10.58
CA GLU A 355 -5.10 23.15 -10.40
C GLU A 355 -3.64 23.13 -9.92
N ASN A 356 -3.32 22.25 -8.98
CA ASN A 356 -2.00 22.20 -8.32
C ASN A 356 -1.48 20.79 -8.04
N ALA A 357 -1.81 19.83 -8.91
CA ALA A 357 -1.17 18.53 -8.92
C ALA A 357 -0.12 18.46 -10.04
N TRP A 358 1.05 17.87 -9.75
CA TRP A 358 2.22 17.86 -10.61
C TRP A 358 2.93 16.52 -10.59
N ILE A 359 3.50 16.13 -11.74
CA ILE A 359 4.47 15.05 -11.83
C ILE A 359 5.85 15.69 -11.76
N LEU A 360 6.61 15.37 -10.72
CA LEU A 360 8.02 15.79 -10.55
C LEU A 360 8.92 14.61 -10.88
N ARG A 361 9.77 14.80 -11.89
CA ARG A 361 10.73 13.80 -12.30
C ARG A 361 12.14 14.17 -11.87
N VAL A 362 12.77 13.25 -11.18
CA VAL A 362 14.12 13.44 -10.62
C VAL A 362 15.11 12.64 -11.46
N PRO A 363 16.21 13.26 -11.92
CA PRO A 363 17.23 12.57 -12.70
C PRO A 363 18.00 11.56 -11.83
N LEU A 364 18.34 10.42 -12.41
CA LEU A 364 19.23 9.47 -11.78
C LEU A 364 20.68 9.94 -11.89
N ARG A 365 21.40 10.00 -10.77
CA ARG A 365 22.84 10.30 -10.75
C ARG A 365 23.64 9.00 -10.83
N GLU A 366 24.18 8.74 -11.99
CA GLU A 366 25.07 7.63 -12.26
C GLU A 366 26.02 8.02 -13.40
N PHE A 367 27.21 7.40 -13.45
CA PHE A 367 28.19 7.67 -14.51
C PHE A 367 27.88 6.93 -15.82
N ASN A 368 27.08 5.87 -15.76
CA ASN A 368 26.72 5.10 -16.94
C ASN A 368 25.59 5.81 -17.73
N PRO A 369 25.86 6.32 -18.95
CA PRO A 369 24.84 7.01 -19.75
C PRO A 369 23.63 6.13 -20.11
N ASN A 370 23.81 4.81 -20.23
CA ASN A 370 22.70 3.91 -20.52
C ASN A 370 21.66 3.92 -19.40
N MET A 371 22.11 4.09 -18.17
CA MET A 371 21.24 4.13 -17.00
C MET A 371 20.62 5.51 -16.77
N THR A 372 21.34 6.59 -17.08
CA THR A 372 20.87 7.95 -16.84
C THR A 372 20.01 8.50 -17.97
N GLN A 373 20.25 8.07 -19.22
CA GLN A 373 19.57 8.61 -20.39
C GLN A 373 18.36 7.78 -20.83
N ASN A 374 18.38 6.48 -20.58
CA ASN A 374 17.35 5.56 -21.05
C ASN A 374 16.42 5.08 -19.92
N TRP A 375 15.30 4.52 -20.30
CA TRP A 375 14.52 3.67 -19.41
C TRP A 375 15.37 2.45 -19.00
N ILE A 376 15.28 2.05 -17.75
CA ILE A 376 15.85 0.81 -17.21
C ILE A 376 14.76 0.08 -16.44
N SER A 377 14.87 -1.25 -16.37
CA SER A 377 13.92 -2.06 -15.65
C SER A 377 13.94 -1.71 -14.15
N ARG A 378 12.84 -1.99 -13.46
CA ARG A 378 12.77 -1.76 -12.01
C ARG A 378 13.88 -2.53 -11.27
N PHE A 379 14.27 -3.72 -11.73
CA PHE A 379 15.32 -4.53 -11.11
C PHE A 379 16.70 -3.87 -11.23
N GLU A 380 17.00 -3.24 -12.35
CA GLU A 380 18.23 -2.48 -12.55
C GLU A 380 18.24 -1.15 -11.78
N PHE A 381 17.05 -0.62 -11.44
CA PHE A 381 16.92 0.63 -10.68
C PHE A 381 17.13 0.45 -9.16
N TRP A 382 16.91 -0.74 -8.62
CA TRP A 382 17.00 -1.02 -7.18
C TRP A 382 18.28 -0.54 -6.51
N PRO A 383 19.50 -0.72 -7.05
CA PRO A 383 20.73 -0.26 -6.40
C PRO A 383 20.81 1.26 -6.21
N TYR A 384 19.99 2.02 -6.92
CA TYR A 384 20.02 3.49 -6.93
C TYR A 384 18.90 4.14 -6.13
N LEU A 385 18.00 3.38 -5.52
CA LEU A 385 16.83 3.93 -4.80
C LEU A 385 17.22 4.84 -3.64
N GLU A 386 18.30 4.55 -2.93
CA GLU A 386 18.80 5.40 -1.84
C GLU A 386 19.29 6.74 -2.35
N THR A 387 20.12 6.75 -3.41
CA THR A 387 20.59 7.98 -4.07
C THR A 387 19.43 8.77 -4.65
N PHE A 388 18.48 8.09 -5.28
CA PHE A 388 17.26 8.71 -5.79
C PHE A 388 16.44 9.38 -4.68
N ALA A 389 16.30 8.75 -3.52
CA ALA A 389 15.61 9.34 -2.38
C ALA A 389 16.32 10.62 -1.86
N VAL A 390 17.66 10.62 -1.82
CA VAL A 390 18.44 11.81 -1.42
C VAL A 390 18.24 12.97 -2.39
N ASP A 391 18.25 12.69 -3.70
CA ASP A 391 18.01 13.73 -4.70
C ASP A 391 16.56 14.22 -4.70
N SER A 392 15.63 13.29 -4.51
CA SER A 392 14.21 13.59 -4.40
C SER A 392 13.90 14.47 -3.20
N GLU A 393 14.56 14.29 -2.05
CA GLU A 393 14.41 15.18 -0.90
C GLU A 393 14.70 16.61 -1.26
N ARG A 394 15.82 16.86 -1.96
CA ARG A 394 16.22 18.21 -2.36
C ARG A 394 15.22 18.87 -3.31
N GLU A 395 14.76 18.11 -4.32
CA GLU A 395 13.78 18.58 -5.28
C GLU A 395 12.41 18.85 -4.63
N LEU A 396 11.97 17.97 -3.72
CA LEU A 396 10.72 18.15 -2.98
C LEU A 396 10.77 19.38 -2.06
N ARG A 397 11.88 19.59 -1.34
CA ARG A 397 12.05 20.79 -0.51
C ARG A 397 11.98 22.07 -1.34
N ALA A 398 12.54 22.07 -2.54
CA ALA A 398 12.47 23.19 -3.46
C ALA A 398 11.04 23.46 -3.95
N GLU A 399 10.31 22.39 -4.33
CA GLU A 399 8.95 22.51 -4.87
C GLU A 399 7.89 22.89 -3.81
N PHE A 400 8.06 22.43 -2.56
CA PHE A 400 7.14 22.75 -1.47
C PHE A 400 7.57 23.98 -0.65
N HIS A 401 8.76 24.54 -0.91
CA HIS A 401 9.40 25.53 -0.04
C HIS A 401 9.42 25.10 1.43
N GLY A 402 9.69 23.79 1.65
CA GLY A 402 9.67 23.15 2.95
C GLY A 402 9.51 21.63 2.84
N THR A 403 8.79 21.04 3.79
CA THR A 403 8.49 19.60 3.81
C THR A 403 7.06 19.32 3.37
N PRO A 404 6.77 18.15 2.81
CA PRO A 404 5.40 17.66 2.66
C PRO A 404 4.80 17.34 4.04
N ASP A 405 3.48 17.16 4.10
CA ASP A 405 2.76 16.73 5.29
C ASP A 405 2.56 15.20 5.29
N LEU A 406 2.47 14.60 4.10
CA LEU A 406 2.23 13.17 3.90
C LEU A 406 3.02 12.66 2.69
N ILE A 407 3.63 11.49 2.84
CA ILE A 407 4.25 10.74 1.74
C ILE A 407 3.53 9.40 1.59
N VAL A 408 3.00 9.14 0.41
CA VAL A 408 2.35 7.89 0.03
C VAL A 408 3.26 7.13 -0.93
N GLY A 409 3.76 5.99 -0.51
CA GLY A 409 4.51 5.08 -1.36
C GLY A 409 3.55 4.20 -2.17
N ASN A 410 3.91 3.94 -3.42
CA ASN A 410 3.18 3.07 -4.32
C ASN A 410 4.12 2.00 -4.87
N TYR A 411 3.76 0.74 -4.73
CA TYR A 411 4.58 -0.41 -5.08
C TYR A 411 5.79 -0.61 -4.15
N THR A 412 6.49 -1.73 -4.24
CA THR A 412 7.61 -2.09 -3.35
C THR A 412 8.73 -1.05 -3.35
N ASP A 413 9.20 -0.62 -4.52
CA ASP A 413 10.26 0.39 -4.66
C ASP A 413 9.79 1.80 -4.26
N GLY A 414 8.57 2.18 -4.64
CA GLY A 414 7.98 3.44 -4.20
C GLY A 414 7.73 3.49 -2.70
N ASN A 415 7.34 2.38 -2.08
CA ASN A 415 7.19 2.25 -0.64
C ASN A 415 8.53 2.37 0.09
N LEU A 416 9.61 1.76 -0.45
CA LEU A 416 10.95 1.91 0.11
C LEU A 416 11.46 3.35 0.01
N VAL A 417 11.28 4.00 -1.14
CA VAL A 417 11.65 5.43 -1.32
C VAL A 417 10.84 6.31 -0.37
N ALA A 418 9.53 6.05 -0.21
CA ALA A 418 8.69 6.75 0.75
C ALA A 418 9.20 6.60 2.20
N PHE A 419 9.61 5.39 2.58
CA PHE A 419 10.24 5.14 3.89
C PHE A 419 11.52 5.97 4.07
N LEU A 420 12.42 5.96 3.10
CA LEU A 420 13.68 6.71 3.16
C LEU A 420 13.41 8.22 3.26
N LEU A 421 12.48 8.76 2.47
CA LEU A 421 12.10 10.16 2.48
C LEU A 421 11.40 10.55 3.79
N ALA A 422 10.45 9.75 4.26
CA ALA A 422 9.71 10.04 5.48
C ALA A 422 10.62 10.11 6.71
N ARG A 423 11.60 9.20 6.81
CA ARG A 423 12.64 9.23 7.84
C ARG A 423 13.49 10.50 7.80
N ARG A 424 13.92 10.91 6.60
CA ARG A 424 14.77 12.08 6.38
C ARG A 424 14.00 13.40 6.62
N LEU A 425 12.76 13.46 6.17
CA LEU A 425 11.90 14.63 6.27
C LEU A 425 11.11 14.69 7.58
N LYS A 426 11.04 13.58 8.32
CA LYS A 426 10.28 13.43 9.58
C LYS A 426 8.78 13.69 9.36
N VAL A 427 8.21 13.07 8.36
CA VAL A 427 6.81 13.20 7.97
C VAL A 427 6.08 11.87 8.00
N THR A 428 4.76 11.92 8.03
CA THR A 428 3.89 10.74 8.00
C THR A 428 4.06 9.95 6.70
N GLN A 429 4.12 8.63 6.81
CA GLN A 429 4.24 7.69 5.71
C GLN A 429 3.00 6.81 5.59
N CYS A 430 2.49 6.69 4.37
CA CYS A 430 1.50 5.70 3.98
C CYS A 430 2.07 4.76 2.93
N ASN A 431 1.70 3.49 2.97
CA ASN A 431 2.04 2.52 1.95
C ASN A 431 0.81 2.01 1.20
N VAL A 432 0.93 1.91 -0.12
CA VAL A 432 -0.03 1.22 -1.00
C VAL A 432 0.75 0.14 -1.76
N ALA A 433 0.41 -1.12 -1.54
CA ALA A 433 1.21 -2.22 -2.10
C ALA A 433 0.94 -2.45 -3.59
N HIS A 434 -0.26 -2.28 -4.07
CA HIS A 434 -0.78 -2.65 -5.39
C HIS A 434 -0.69 -4.15 -5.69
N ALA A 435 0.46 -4.75 -5.47
CA ALA A 435 0.75 -6.17 -5.46
C ALA A 435 2.07 -6.37 -4.73
N LEU A 436 2.05 -7.10 -3.63
CA LEU A 436 3.26 -7.45 -2.91
C LEU A 436 4.06 -8.49 -3.71
N GLU A 437 5.36 -8.26 -3.86
CA GLU A 437 6.20 -9.06 -4.74
C GLU A 437 6.22 -10.55 -4.40
N LYS A 438 6.30 -10.88 -3.11
CA LYS A 438 6.42 -12.28 -2.66
C LYS A 438 5.26 -13.15 -3.13
N SER A 439 4.02 -12.72 -2.90
CA SER A 439 2.84 -13.50 -3.27
C SER A 439 2.64 -13.56 -4.78
N LYS A 440 3.02 -12.54 -5.52
CA LYS A 440 3.01 -12.51 -6.96
C LYS A 440 3.78 -13.68 -7.58
N TYR A 441 4.90 -14.06 -7.00
CA TYR A 441 5.74 -15.16 -7.49
C TYR A 441 5.42 -16.53 -6.85
N LEU A 442 4.74 -16.55 -5.70
CA LEU A 442 4.28 -17.79 -5.10
C LEU A 442 3.30 -18.56 -6.00
N PHE A 443 2.49 -17.83 -6.77
CA PHE A 443 1.45 -18.41 -7.64
C PHE A 443 1.90 -18.62 -9.08
N SER A 444 3.08 -18.12 -9.47
CA SER A 444 3.55 -18.14 -10.86
C SER A 444 4.41 -19.36 -11.21
N ASN A 445 4.51 -20.37 -10.35
CA ASN A 445 5.43 -21.52 -10.47
C ASN A 445 6.92 -21.08 -10.64
N LEU A 446 7.26 -19.87 -10.26
CA LEU A 446 8.64 -19.41 -10.25
C LEU A 446 9.30 -19.81 -8.94
N TYR A 447 10.35 -20.62 -9.05
CA TYR A 447 11.21 -20.89 -7.90
C TYR A 447 12.13 -19.70 -7.69
N TRP A 448 11.69 -18.75 -6.88
CA TRP A 448 12.32 -17.43 -6.73
C TRP A 448 13.82 -17.49 -6.38
N GLN A 449 14.26 -18.52 -5.65
CA GLN A 449 15.67 -18.68 -5.30
C GLN A 449 16.58 -18.94 -6.51
N GLU A 450 16.09 -19.64 -7.54
CA GLU A 450 16.85 -19.87 -8.78
C GLU A 450 16.97 -18.60 -9.63
N LEU A 451 16.08 -17.64 -9.42
CA LEU A 451 16.01 -16.38 -10.16
C LEU A 451 16.48 -15.17 -9.33
N GLU A 452 17.06 -15.42 -8.14
CA GLU A 452 17.50 -14.36 -7.23
C GLU A 452 18.51 -13.41 -7.87
N ASP A 453 19.50 -13.95 -8.60
CA ASP A 453 20.54 -13.16 -9.25
C ASP A 453 19.99 -12.22 -10.33
N LYS A 454 18.85 -12.58 -10.94
CA LYS A 454 18.21 -11.79 -12.02
C LYS A 454 17.22 -10.75 -11.47
N TYR A 455 16.43 -11.13 -10.47
CA TYR A 455 15.28 -10.33 -10.03
C TYR A 455 15.42 -9.76 -8.60
N HIS A 456 16.41 -10.19 -7.84
CA HIS A 456 16.68 -9.72 -6.47
C HIS A 456 15.45 -9.81 -5.53
N PHE A 457 14.75 -10.95 -5.57
CA PHE A 457 13.53 -11.15 -4.80
C PHE A 457 13.69 -11.00 -3.30
N SER A 458 14.79 -11.51 -2.73
CA SER A 458 15.08 -11.38 -1.30
C SER A 458 15.19 -9.93 -0.88
N LEU A 459 15.81 -9.09 -1.72
CA LEU A 459 15.91 -7.65 -1.51
C LEU A 459 14.52 -6.99 -1.52
N GLN A 460 13.68 -7.34 -2.50
CA GLN A 460 12.34 -6.78 -2.62
C GLN A 460 11.45 -7.22 -1.45
N PHE A 461 11.49 -8.50 -1.06
CA PHE A 461 10.75 -8.99 0.11
C PHE A 461 11.17 -8.31 1.40
N THR A 462 12.47 -8.05 1.56
CA THR A 462 13.01 -7.32 2.72
C THR A 462 12.56 -5.86 2.69
N ALA A 463 12.54 -5.23 1.53
CA ALA A 463 12.09 -3.86 1.36
C ALA A 463 10.60 -3.69 1.70
N ASP A 464 9.75 -4.62 1.27
CA ASP A 464 8.34 -4.64 1.65
C ASP A 464 8.18 -4.69 3.18
N LEU A 465 8.91 -5.59 3.86
CA LEU A 465 8.88 -5.69 5.32
C LEU A 465 9.34 -4.40 6.00
N ILE A 466 10.43 -3.79 5.54
CA ILE A 466 10.94 -2.53 6.09
C ILE A 466 9.90 -1.43 5.93
N ALA A 467 9.38 -1.26 4.73
CA ALA A 467 8.44 -0.19 4.42
C ALA A 467 7.11 -0.35 5.16
N MET A 468 6.56 -1.58 5.21
CA MET A 468 5.31 -1.88 5.91
C MET A 468 5.43 -1.67 7.43
N ASN A 469 6.54 -2.15 8.04
CA ASN A 469 6.74 -1.99 9.48
C ASN A 469 7.02 -0.55 9.92
N ALA A 470 7.49 0.30 9.00
CA ALA A 470 7.81 1.70 9.27
C ALA A 470 6.65 2.64 8.93
N ALA A 471 5.70 2.22 8.13
CA ALA A 471 4.55 3.05 7.74
C ALA A 471 3.68 3.40 8.95
N ASN A 472 3.15 4.61 8.96
CA ASN A 472 2.15 5.00 9.95
C ASN A 472 0.82 4.30 9.68
N PHE A 473 0.49 4.12 8.39
CA PHE A 473 -0.67 3.33 7.97
C PHE A 473 -0.45 2.73 6.58
N VAL A 474 -1.21 1.69 6.27
CA VAL A 474 -1.19 0.96 5.00
C VAL A 474 -2.57 0.99 4.38
N ILE A 475 -2.64 1.24 3.08
CA ILE A 475 -3.88 1.16 2.30
C ILE A 475 -3.84 -0.09 1.44
N SER A 476 -4.86 -0.92 1.55
CA SER A 476 -5.10 -2.08 0.71
C SER A 476 -6.35 -1.89 -0.13
N SER A 477 -6.32 -2.35 -1.37
CA SER A 477 -7.44 -2.25 -2.31
C SER A 477 -8.37 -3.46 -2.29
N THR A 478 -7.88 -4.61 -1.85
CA THR A 478 -8.66 -5.86 -1.80
C THR A 478 -8.42 -6.62 -0.51
N TYR A 479 -9.39 -7.45 -0.08
CA TYR A 479 -9.21 -8.37 1.03
C TYR A 479 -8.20 -9.48 0.70
N GLN A 480 -8.13 -9.91 -0.56
CA GLN A 480 -7.17 -10.92 -1.02
C GLN A 480 -5.72 -10.47 -0.90
N GLU A 481 -5.47 -9.16 -0.94
CA GLU A 481 -4.16 -8.59 -0.66
C GLU A 481 -3.75 -8.86 0.80
N ILE A 482 -4.71 -8.85 1.72
CA ILE A 482 -4.48 -9.01 3.16
C ILE A 482 -4.54 -10.49 3.55
N VAL A 483 -5.63 -11.15 3.23
CA VAL A 483 -5.97 -12.52 3.64
C VAL A 483 -6.23 -13.37 2.41
N GLY A 484 -5.66 -14.57 2.40
CA GLY A 484 -5.91 -15.54 1.34
C GLY A 484 -7.29 -16.21 1.43
N THR A 485 -7.42 -17.24 0.64
CA THR A 485 -8.54 -18.18 0.66
C THR A 485 -8.10 -19.48 1.34
N PRO A 486 -8.97 -20.46 1.56
CA PRO A 486 -8.55 -21.79 2.01
C PRO A 486 -7.48 -22.44 1.13
N ASP A 487 -7.43 -22.07 -0.15
CA ASP A 487 -6.54 -22.66 -1.16
C ASP A 487 -5.33 -21.76 -1.50
N SER A 488 -5.30 -20.52 -1.02
CA SER A 488 -4.21 -19.58 -1.32
C SER A 488 -3.94 -18.63 -0.16
N VAL A 489 -2.65 -18.35 0.10
CA VAL A 489 -2.20 -17.43 1.15
C VAL A 489 -2.38 -15.98 0.68
N GLY A 490 -2.88 -15.10 1.55
CA GLY A 490 -2.96 -13.67 1.28
C GLY A 490 -1.58 -13.04 1.12
N GLN A 491 -1.51 -11.93 0.42
CA GLN A 491 -0.23 -11.28 0.14
C GLN A 491 0.46 -10.84 1.44
N TYR A 492 -0.23 -10.14 2.32
CA TYR A 492 0.31 -9.72 3.63
C TYR A 492 0.59 -10.92 4.54
N GLU A 493 -0.29 -11.91 4.58
CA GLU A 493 -0.09 -13.14 5.35
C GLU A 493 1.20 -13.87 4.95
N SER A 494 1.59 -13.81 3.69
CA SER A 494 2.78 -14.49 3.18
C SER A 494 4.08 -14.01 3.83
N TYR A 495 4.10 -12.79 4.38
CA TYR A 495 5.29 -12.20 5.01
C TYR A 495 5.50 -12.62 6.46
N LYS A 496 4.49 -13.08 7.18
CA LYS A 496 4.54 -13.66 8.54
C LYS A 496 5.09 -12.77 9.68
N CYS A 497 5.85 -11.75 9.39
CA CYS A 497 6.62 -10.96 10.36
C CYS A 497 6.47 -9.47 10.10
N PHE A 498 5.28 -8.92 10.17
CA PHE A 498 5.16 -7.46 10.24
C PHE A 498 4.26 -7.05 11.41
N THR A 499 4.64 -5.95 12.04
CA THR A 499 3.78 -5.27 12.98
C THR A 499 2.70 -4.60 12.15
N MET A 500 1.44 -4.93 12.37
CA MET A 500 0.37 -4.25 11.65
C MET A 500 0.34 -2.77 12.07
N PRO A 501 0.82 -1.83 11.21
CA PRO A 501 0.42 -0.45 11.37
C PRO A 501 -1.09 -0.36 11.13
N GLU A 502 -1.69 0.78 11.31
CA GLU A 502 -3.09 0.98 10.97
C GLU A 502 -3.33 0.53 9.53
N LEU A 503 -4.17 -0.49 9.35
CA LEU A 503 -4.47 -1.08 8.04
C LEU A 503 -5.87 -0.66 7.62
N TYR A 504 -5.95 0.12 6.56
CA TYR A 504 -7.21 0.56 5.99
C TYR A 504 -7.51 -0.19 4.70
N HIS A 505 -8.63 -0.91 4.70
CA HIS A 505 -9.19 -1.44 3.48
C HIS A 505 -10.02 -0.34 2.79
N VAL A 506 -9.49 0.17 1.69
CA VAL A 506 -10.22 1.08 0.81
C VAL A 506 -10.85 0.23 -0.27
N THR A 507 -12.14 -0.05 -0.10
CA THR A 507 -12.91 -0.77 -1.11
C THR A 507 -12.91 0.02 -2.42
N ASN A 508 -12.63 -0.70 -3.47
CA ASN A 508 -12.50 -0.17 -4.80
C ASN A 508 -13.73 0.64 -5.20
N GLY A 509 -13.57 1.93 -5.17
CA GLY A 509 -14.12 2.94 -5.98
C GLY A 509 -15.54 2.87 -6.49
N ILE A 510 -16.44 2.16 -5.88
CA ILE A 510 -17.85 2.17 -6.29
C ILE A 510 -18.75 2.82 -5.24
N GLU A 511 -18.30 3.14 -4.06
CA GLU A 511 -18.99 4.11 -3.24
C GLU A 511 -18.49 5.53 -3.56
N LEU A 512 -18.96 6.07 -4.65
CA LEU A 512 -18.76 7.45 -5.10
C LEU A 512 -19.18 8.52 -4.07
N PHE A 513 -19.70 8.12 -2.91
CA PHE A 513 -20.34 9.01 -1.95
C PHE A 513 -19.96 8.78 -0.49
N SER A 514 -18.95 7.96 -0.19
CA SER A 514 -18.45 7.87 1.19
C SER A 514 -17.43 8.98 1.45
N PRO A 515 -17.72 9.95 2.34
CA PRO A 515 -16.88 11.13 2.51
C PRO A 515 -15.58 10.86 3.27
N LYS A 516 -15.35 9.67 3.80
CA LYS A 516 -14.28 9.46 4.79
C LYS A 516 -12.90 9.14 4.24
N PHE A 517 -12.76 8.55 3.07
CA PHE A 517 -11.45 8.23 2.48
C PHE A 517 -11.59 7.99 0.97
N ASN A 518 -11.81 9.05 0.20
CA ASN A 518 -11.78 8.94 -1.25
C ASN A 518 -10.35 8.99 -1.81
N VAL A 519 -9.52 8.08 -1.35
CA VAL A 519 -8.47 7.51 -2.22
C VAL A 519 -9.17 6.41 -3.01
N VAL A 520 -10.07 6.82 -3.87
CA VAL A 520 -10.77 5.91 -4.75
C VAL A 520 -9.73 5.36 -5.72
N PRO A 521 -9.49 4.03 -5.77
CA PRO A 521 -8.84 3.46 -6.92
C PRO A 521 -9.60 3.90 -8.15
N PRO A 522 -8.92 4.16 -9.28
CA PRO A 522 -9.57 4.61 -10.48
C PRO A 522 -10.68 3.63 -10.83
N GLY A 523 -11.89 4.05 -10.66
CA GLY A 523 -13.03 3.39 -11.25
C GLY A 523 -12.86 3.38 -12.77
N VAL A 524 -13.57 2.50 -13.43
CA VAL A 524 -13.64 2.50 -14.88
C VAL A 524 -14.25 3.84 -15.30
N ASN A 525 -13.49 4.67 -15.99
CA ASN A 525 -13.94 5.99 -16.41
C ASN A 525 -15.15 5.86 -17.36
N GLU A 526 -16.30 6.31 -16.93
CA GLU A 526 -17.58 6.21 -17.66
C GLU A 526 -17.55 6.88 -19.04
N ASN A 527 -16.67 7.85 -19.25
CA ASN A 527 -16.52 8.50 -20.55
C ASN A 527 -15.80 7.59 -21.58
N ASN A 528 -14.95 6.69 -21.09
CA ASN A 528 -14.19 5.79 -21.95
C ASN A 528 -14.81 4.38 -21.98
N TYR A 529 -15.36 3.90 -20.88
CA TYR A 529 -15.87 2.54 -20.73
C TYR A 529 -17.37 2.58 -20.38
N PHE A 530 -18.18 2.14 -21.30
CA PHE A 530 -19.63 2.07 -21.19
C PHE A 530 -20.17 0.93 -22.06
N PRO A 531 -21.39 0.44 -21.81
CA PRO A 531 -21.95 -0.68 -22.55
C PRO A 531 -21.96 -0.46 -24.07
N TYR A 532 -21.58 -1.48 -24.83
CA TYR A 532 -21.58 -1.45 -26.29
C TYR A 532 -22.95 -1.10 -26.90
N SER A 533 -24.03 -1.35 -26.16
CA SER A 533 -25.40 -1.01 -26.55
C SER A 533 -25.71 0.50 -26.53
N ARG A 534 -24.88 1.32 -25.89
CA ARG A 534 -25.01 2.79 -25.94
C ARG A 534 -24.46 3.36 -27.26
N THR A 535 -25.05 3.01 -28.37
CA THR A 535 -24.58 3.39 -29.72
C THR A 535 -24.52 4.90 -29.95
N LYS A 536 -25.32 5.69 -29.24
CA LYS A 536 -25.35 7.16 -29.39
C LYS A 536 -24.11 7.84 -28.83
N ASP A 537 -23.41 7.18 -27.90
CA ASP A 537 -22.23 7.72 -27.22
C ASP A 537 -20.93 7.29 -27.92
N ARG A 538 -21.04 6.50 -29.01
CA ARG A 538 -19.91 5.98 -29.77
C ARG A 538 -19.64 6.83 -30.99
N VAL A 539 -18.36 7.01 -31.32
CA VAL A 539 -17.90 7.68 -32.54
C VAL A 539 -17.76 6.63 -33.66
N GLU A 540 -18.61 6.71 -34.68
CA GLU A 540 -18.66 5.71 -35.76
C GLU A 540 -17.34 5.55 -36.53
N SER A 541 -16.60 6.64 -36.75
CA SER A 541 -15.29 6.60 -37.40
C SER A 541 -14.25 5.81 -36.57
N ASP A 542 -14.28 5.94 -35.24
CA ASP A 542 -13.36 5.20 -34.38
C ASP A 542 -13.75 3.73 -34.32
N ARG A 543 -15.04 3.44 -34.25
CA ARG A 543 -15.57 2.07 -34.31
C ARG A 543 -15.10 1.34 -35.57
N GLN A 544 -15.25 1.98 -36.74
CA GLN A 544 -14.84 1.38 -38.02
C GLN A 544 -13.32 1.21 -38.09
N ARG A 545 -12.56 2.23 -37.76
CA ARG A 545 -11.10 2.19 -37.73
C ARG A 545 -10.57 1.06 -36.83
N LEU A 546 -11.12 0.92 -35.63
CA LEU A 546 -10.67 -0.11 -34.68
C LEU A 546 -11.14 -1.51 -35.08
N ALA A 547 -12.33 -1.63 -35.72
CA ALA A 547 -12.75 -2.90 -36.29
C ALA A 547 -11.81 -3.34 -37.43
N GLU A 548 -11.38 -2.43 -38.29
CA GLU A 548 -10.38 -2.74 -39.32
C GLU A 548 -9.06 -3.19 -38.70
N ILE A 549 -8.55 -2.49 -37.68
CA ILE A 549 -7.34 -2.86 -36.95
C ILE A 549 -7.46 -4.27 -36.35
N LEU A 550 -8.59 -4.58 -35.74
CA LEU A 550 -8.81 -5.87 -35.06
C LEU A 550 -8.97 -7.04 -36.05
N PHE A 551 -9.55 -6.84 -37.20
CA PHE A 551 -9.96 -7.98 -38.04
C PHE A 551 -9.35 -8.02 -39.44
N THR A 552 -9.07 -6.90 -40.09
CA THR A 552 -8.76 -6.87 -41.52
C THR A 552 -7.52 -6.10 -41.92
N LEU A 553 -7.13 -5.04 -41.19
CA LEU A 553 -6.00 -4.21 -41.54
C LEU A 553 -4.70 -5.00 -41.57
N GLU A 554 -3.93 -4.91 -42.65
CA GLU A 554 -2.60 -5.49 -42.76
C GLU A 554 -1.53 -4.41 -42.52
N ASP A 555 -0.88 -4.49 -41.36
CA ASP A 555 0.27 -3.66 -40.99
C ASP A 555 1.36 -4.54 -40.36
N PRO A 556 2.33 -5.02 -41.13
CA PRO A 556 3.34 -5.96 -40.64
C PRO A 556 4.29 -5.36 -39.59
N VAL A 557 4.21 -4.07 -39.33
CA VAL A 557 4.99 -3.41 -38.26
C VAL A 557 4.31 -3.48 -36.91
N GLN A 558 2.98 -3.37 -36.91
CA GLN A 558 2.20 -3.30 -35.67
C GLN A 558 1.24 -4.48 -35.48
N ILE A 559 0.99 -5.27 -36.51
CA ILE A 559 -0.01 -6.34 -36.48
C ILE A 559 0.58 -7.63 -37.05
N PHE A 560 0.54 -8.68 -36.25
CA PHE A 560 0.87 -10.03 -36.69
C PHE A 560 -0.40 -10.85 -36.96
N GLY A 561 -0.39 -11.60 -38.06
CA GLY A 561 -1.43 -12.54 -38.39
C GLY A 561 -2.59 -11.94 -39.19
N LYS A 562 -3.03 -12.71 -40.22
CA LYS A 562 -4.24 -12.48 -41.00
C LYS A 562 -5.21 -13.59 -40.70
N LEU A 563 -6.44 -13.27 -40.36
CA LEU A 563 -7.46 -14.26 -40.03
C LEU A 563 -8.01 -14.92 -41.31
N ASP A 564 -8.09 -16.25 -41.33
CA ASP A 564 -8.69 -17.00 -42.44
C ASP A 564 -10.18 -16.77 -42.52
N ASP A 565 -10.87 -16.67 -41.36
CA ASP A 565 -12.27 -16.33 -41.25
C ASP A 565 -12.47 -15.24 -40.19
N PRO A 566 -12.52 -13.97 -40.59
CA PRO A 566 -12.70 -12.84 -39.66
C PRO A 566 -14.07 -12.83 -38.95
N ASN A 567 -15.05 -13.64 -39.39
CA ASN A 567 -16.40 -13.67 -38.81
C ASN A 567 -16.51 -14.59 -37.59
N LYS A 568 -15.50 -15.41 -37.30
CA LYS A 568 -15.49 -16.16 -36.04
C LYS A 568 -15.46 -15.20 -34.85
N ARG A 569 -16.11 -15.61 -33.75
CA ARG A 569 -16.16 -14.83 -32.53
C ARG A 569 -14.73 -14.57 -31.99
N PRO A 570 -14.44 -13.35 -31.56
CA PRO A 570 -13.14 -13.09 -30.98
C PRO A 570 -13.04 -13.62 -29.53
N LEU A 571 -12.00 -14.41 -29.25
CA LEU A 571 -11.48 -14.65 -27.92
C LEU A 571 -10.38 -13.61 -27.70
N PHE A 572 -10.65 -12.65 -26.84
CA PHE A 572 -9.89 -11.43 -26.71
C PHE A 572 -9.15 -11.33 -25.39
N SER A 573 -7.89 -10.90 -25.44
CA SER A 573 -7.14 -10.50 -24.26
C SER A 573 -6.32 -9.25 -24.54
N MET A 574 -6.20 -8.38 -23.54
CA MET A 574 -5.40 -7.15 -23.61
C MET A 574 -4.63 -6.95 -22.33
N ALA A 575 -3.30 -7.06 -22.39
CA ALA A 575 -2.40 -6.87 -21.28
C ALA A 575 -0.97 -6.58 -21.78
N ARG A 576 -0.06 -6.27 -20.85
CA ARG A 576 1.37 -6.30 -21.13
C ARG A 576 1.80 -7.74 -21.48
N LEU A 577 2.82 -7.86 -22.30
CA LEU A 577 3.38 -9.17 -22.63
C LEU A 577 4.50 -9.49 -21.62
N ASP A 578 4.11 -9.93 -20.45
CA ASP A 578 4.99 -10.40 -19.39
C ASP A 578 4.52 -11.77 -18.86
N HIS A 579 5.40 -12.48 -18.18
CA HIS A 579 5.12 -13.83 -17.69
C HIS A 579 3.89 -13.89 -16.77
N ILE A 580 3.72 -12.89 -15.90
CA ILE A 580 2.62 -12.84 -14.93
C ILE A 580 1.26 -12.66 -15.63
N LYS A 581 1.20 -11.91 -16.72
CA LYS A 581 -0.04 -11.74 -17.49
C LYS A 581 -0.40 -12.97 -18.33
N ASN A 582 0.54 -13.87 -18.55
CA ASN A 582 0.34 -15.21 -19.06
C ASN A 582 -0.42 -15.31 -20.40
N LEU A 583 -0.20 -14.34 -21.30
CA LEU A 583 -0.84 -14.36 -22.62
C LEU A 583 -0.32 -15.52 -23.49
N THR A 584 0.92 -15.93 -23.30
CA THR A 584 1.50 -17.13 -23.94
C THR A 584 0.81 -18.41 -23.45
N GLY A 585 0.46 -18.53 -22.16
CA GLY A 585 -0.35 -19.63 -21.65
C GLY A 585 -1.74 -19.69 -22.27
N LEU A 586 -2.39 -18.52 -22.49
CA LEU A 586 -3.67 -18.46 -23.20
C LEU A 586 -3.53 -18.92 -24.65
N ALA A 587 -2.46 -18.49 -25.33
CA ALA A 587 -2.19 -18.92 -26.71
C ALA A 587 -1.91 -20.44 -26.80
N GLU A 588 -1.24 -21.00 -25.80
CA GLU A 588 -0.98 -22.44 -25.69
C GLU A 588 -2.27 -23.23 -25.47
N CYS A 589 -3.12 -22.80 -24.51
CA CYS A 589 -4.44 -23.39 -24.26
C CYS A 589 -5.31 -23.36 -25.53
N TYR A 590 -5.37 -22.22 -26.21
CA TYR A 590 -6.06 -22.09 -27.49
C TYR A 590 -5.46 -23.01 -28.56
N GLY A 591 -4.13 -23.15 -28.62
CA GLY A 591 -3.42 -24.02 -29.55
C GLY A 591 -3.73 -25.50 -29.35
N GLN A 592 -3.92 -25.94 -28.11
CA GLN A 592 -4.27 -27.32 -27.77
C GLN A 592 -5.74 -27.65 -28.05
N SER A 593 -6.64 -26.67 -27.98
CA SER A 593 -8.08 -26.89 -28.15
C SER A 593 -8.53 -26.67 -29.60
N LYS A 594 -8.83 -27.75 -30.30
CA LYS A 594 -9.42 -27.67 -31.65
C LYS A 594 -10.83 -27.08 -31.64
N GLU A 595 -11.59 -27.30 -30.57
CA GLU A 595 -12.95 -26.78 -30.42
C GLU A 595 -12.92 -25.25 -30.31
N LEU A 596 -12.00 -24.70 -29.52
CA LEU A 596 -11.82 -23.23 -29.48
C LEU A 596 -11.43 -22.67 -30.86
N GLN A 597 -10.50 -23.30 -31.55
CA GLN A 597 -10.06 -22.86 -32.89
C GLN A 597 -11.17 -22.97 -33.96
N GLU A 598 -12.13 -23.86 -33.78
CA GLU A 598 -13.28 -24.00 -34.69
C GLU A 598 -14.24 -22.82 -34.56
N HIS A 599 -14.48 -22.33 -33.34
CA HIS A 599 -15.51 -21.34 -33.05
C HIS A 599 -15.00 -19.91 -32.83
N TYR A 600 -13.72 -19.75 -32.46
CA TYR A 600 -13.12 -18.48 -32.09
C TYR A 600 -11.87 -18.17 -32.87
N ASN A 601 -11.56 -16.86 -33.04
CA ASN A 601 -10.25 -16.36 -33.36
C ASN A 601 -9.58 -15.81 -32.08
N LEU A 602 -8.32 -16.08 -31.84
CA LEU A 602 -7.56 -15.49 -30.76
C LEU A 602 -7.07 -14.11 -31.15
N ILE A 603 -7.49 -13.08 -30.44
CA ILE A 603 -7.06 -11.69 -30.65
C ILE A 603 -6.33 -11.19 -29.40
N LEU A 604 -5.06 -10.85 -29.54
CA LEU A 604 -4.21 -10.34 -28.48
C LEU A 604 -3.81 -8.90 -28.76
N VAL A 605 -3.99 -8.01 -27.79
CA VAL A 605 -3.40 -6.67 -27.79
C VAL A 605 -2.33 -6.65 -26.70
N ALA A 606 -1.06 -6.73 -27.11
CA ALA A 606 0.02 -6.96 -26.17
C ALA A 606 1.39 -6.55 -26.73
N GLY A 607 2.18 -5.91 -25.91
CA GLY A 607 3.62 -5.70 -26.06
C GLY A 607 4.10 -5.23 -27.45
N LYS A 608 5.30 -5.66 -27.79
CA LYS A 608 5.93 -5.47 -29.10
C LYS A 608 5.86 -6.74 -29.92
N LEU A 609 5.92 -6.61 -31.25
CA LEU A 609 5.98 -7.77 -32.15
C LEU A 609 7.40 -8.29 -32.34
N ARG A 610 8.41 -7.43 -32.20
CA ARG A 610 9.81 -7.76 -32.47
C ARG A 610 10.67 -7.68 -31.24
N VAL A 611 11.50 -8.68 -31.06
CA VAL A 611 12.43 -8.80 -29.90
C VAL A 611 13.35 -7.59 -29.81
N GLU A 612 13.81 -7.08 -30.96
CA GLU A 612 14.76 -5.95 -31.06
C GLU A 612 14.12 -4.61 -30.63
N GLU A 613 12.79 -4.52 -30.65
CA GLU A 613 12.05 -3.32 -30.28
C GLU A 613 11.75 -3.25 -28.78
N SER A 614 11.94 -4.37 -28.07
CA SER A 614 11.72 -4.42 -26.62
C SER A 614 12.99 -4.07 -25.86
N GLY A 615 12.87 -3.17 -24.89
CA GLY A 615 13.92 -2.87 -23.91
C GLY A 615 13.90 -3.80 -22.72
N ASP A 616 12.87 -4.66 -22.58
CA ASP A 616 12.65 -5.54 -21.44
C ASP A 616 12.98 -7.00 -21.81
N ASN A 617 13.77 -7.66 -20.97
CA ASN A 617 14.17 -9.05 -21.20
C ASN A 617 12.98 -10.02 -21.02
N GLU A 618 12.09 -9.75 -20.08
CA GLU A 618 10.90 -10.58 -19.84
C GLU A 618 9.95 -10.51 -21.06
N GLU A 619 9.70 -9.32 -21.58
CA GLU A 619 8.90 -9.15 -22.81
C GLU A 619 9.57 -9.84 -24.00
N ARG A 620 10.90 -9.77 -24.15
CA ARG A 620 11.64 -10.48 -25.20
C ARG A 620 11.44 -11.99 -25.15
N ASP A 621 11.55 -12.57 -23.97
CA ASP A 621 11.36 -14.00 -23.75
C ASP A 621 9.91 -14.42 -24.11
N GLU A 622 8.92 -13.63 -23.71
CA GLU A 622 7.51 -13.89 -24.03
C GLU A 622 7.19 -13.70 -25.53
N ILE A 623 7.83 -12.74 -26.22
CA ILE A 623 7.72 -12.60 -27.68
C ILE A 623 8.22 -13.89 -28.37
N ILE A 624 9.41 -14.35 -28.00
CA ILE A 624 9.99 -15.59 -28.56
C ILE A 624 9.06 -16.79 -28.32
N LYS A 625 8.59 -16.92 -27.11
CA LYS A 625 7.70 -18.02 -26.71
C LYS A 625 6.37 -17.98 -27.48
N LEU A 626 5.79 -16.80 -27.69
CA LEU A 626 4.54 -16.66 -28.43
C LEU A 626 4.69 -17.11 -29.90
N TYR A 627 5.79 -16.73 -30.57
CA TYR A 627 6.08 -17.22 -31.91
C TYR A 627 6.27 -18.73 -31.94
N GLN A 628 6.98 -19.31 -30.96
CA GLN A 628 7.14 -20.77 -30.87
C GLN A 628 5.79 -21.48 -30.73
N ILE A 629 4.88 -20.95 -29.92
CA ILE A 629 3.53 -21.50 -29.73
C ILE A 629 2.72 -21.41 -31.05
N ILE A 630 2.78 -20.27 -31.72
CA ILE A 630 2.09 -20.06 -33.01
C ILE A 630 2.54 -21.10 -34.04
N ASP A 631 3.85 -21.35 -34.16
CA ASP A 631 4.40 -22.32 -35.09
C ASP A 631 4.09 -23.77 -34.65
N GLN A 632 4.27 -24.09 -33.35
CA GLN A 632 4.04 -25.42 -32.79
C GLN A 632 2.61 -25.90 -33.02
N TYR A 633 1.63 -25.04 -32.81
CA TYR A 633 0.21 -25.40 -32.93
C TYR A 633 -0.43 -24.98 -34.25
N ASN A 634 0.38 -24.45 -35.21
CA ASN A 634 -0.08 -24.00 -36.51
C ASN A 634 -1.27 -23.01 -36.40
N LEU A 635 -1.06 -21.93 -35.66
CA LEU A 635 -2.09 -20.93 -35.39
C LEU A 635 -2.16 -19.82 -36.46
N HIS A 636 -1.38 -19.89 -37.52
CA HIS A 636 -1.49 -18.99 -38.66
C HIS A 636 -2.93 -19.04 -39.23
N GLY A 637 -3.50 -17.86 -39.48
CA GLY A 637 -4.89 -17.73 -39.91
C GLY A 637 -5.94 -17.74 -38.78
N LYS A 638 -5.54 -18.03 -37.52
CA LYS A 638 -6.44 -18.17 -36.34
C LYS A 638 -6.12 -17.22 -35.21
N ILE A 639 -4.90 -16.66 -35.22
CA ILE A 639 -4.43 -15.68 -34.23
C ILE A 639 -4.18 -14.34 -34.90
N ARG A 640 -4.47 -13.27 -34.16
CA ARG A 640 -4.13 -11.93 -34.52
C ARG A 640 -3.55 -11.24 -33.30
N TRP A 641 -2.32 -10.78 -33.40
CA TRP A 641 -1.57 -10.14 -32.33
C TRP A 641 -1.21 -8.72 -32.73
N LEU A 642 -1.65 -7.75 -31.91
CA LEU A 642 -1.48 -6.33 -32.13
C LEU A 642 -0.48 -5.75 -31.13
N GLY A 643 0.66 -5.26 -31.63
CA GLY A 643 1.66 -4.50 -30.90
C GLY A 643 1.39 -2.99 -30.95
N VAL A 644 0.12 -2.59 -30.85
CA VAL A 644 -0.32 -1.19 -30.98
C VAL A 644 -0.39 -0.49 -29.65
N ARG A 645 -0.13 0.80 -29.64
CA ARG A 645 -0.37 1.67 -28.49
C ARG A 645 -1.75 2.28 -28.62
N LEU A 646 -2.56 2.13 -27.58
CA LEU A 646 -3.94 2.60 -27.54
C LEU A 646 -4.07 3.79 -26.58
N THR A 647 -4.91 4.74 -26.96
CA THR A 647 -5.45 5.71 -26.01
C THR A 647 -6.49 5.03 -25.10
N LYS A 648 -6.86 5.65 -23.97
CA LYS A 648 -7.95 5.14 -23.13
C LYS A 648 -9.27 5.04 -23.87
N THR A 649 -9.55 6.00 -24.76
CA THR A 649 -10.75 6.02 -25.59
C THR A 649 -10.75 4.87 -26.58
N ASP A 650 -9.61 4.63 -27.26
CA ASP A 650 -9.46 3.49 -28.17
C ASP A 650 -9.60 2.16 -27.44
N SER A 651 -9.01 2.03 -26.25
CA SER A 651 -9.15 0.81 -25.43
C SER A 651 -10.60 0.52 -25.10
N GLY A 652 -11.36 1.53 -24.68
CA GLY A 652 -12.80 1.36 -24.41
C GLY A 652 -13.58 0.97 -25.66
N GLU A 653 -13.27 1.56 -26.80
CA GLU A 653 -13.95 1.23 -28.06
C GLU A 653 -13.58 -0.16 -28.58
N ILE A 654 -12.34 -0.63 -28.37
CA ILE A 654 -11.94 -2.01 -28.69
C ILE A 654 -12.82 -3.03 -27.93
N TYR A 655 -13.01 -2.88 -26.63
CA TYR A 655 -13.90 -3.78 -25.87
C TYR A 655 -15.30 -3.81 -26.47
N ARG A 656 -15.85 -2.63 -26.87
CA ARG A 656 -17.18 -2.55 -27.50
C ARG A 656 -17.23 -3.18 -28.88
N VAL A 657 -16.19 -3.01 -29.68
CA VAL A 657 -16.09 -3.67 -31.00
C VAL A 657 -16.02 -5.19 -30.85
N ILE A 658 -15.26 -5.69 -29.86
CA ILE A 658 -15.23 -7.13 -29.55
C ILE A 658 -16.64 -7.61 -29.12
N ALA A 659 -17.36 -6.83 -28.31
CA ALA A 659 -18.73 -7.15 -27.90
C ALA A 659 -19.73 -7.14 -29.07
N ASP A 660 -19.59 -6.20 -30.02
CA ASP A 660 -20.39 -6.18 -31.26
C ASP A 660 -20.25 -7.49 -32.06
N HIS A 661 -19.06 -8.12 -32.02
CA HIS A 661 -18.77 -9.40 -32.67
C HIS A 661 -19.04 -10.63 -31.80
N GLN A 662 -19.80 -10.45 -30.70
CA GLN A 662 -20.16 -11.53 -29.76
C GLN A 662 -18.90 -12.23 -29.18
N GLY A 663 -17.84 -11.45 -28.94
CA GLY A 663 -16.62 -11.95 -28.39
C GLY A 663 -16.67 -12.18 -26.88
N ILE A 664 -15.61 -12.76 -26.36
CA ILE A 664 -15.37 -12.96 -24.93
C ILE A 664 -14.04 -12.35 -24.52
N PHE A 665 -13.95 -11.91 -23.29
CA PHE A 665 -12.70 -11.40 -22.72
C PHE A 665 -12.10 -12.44 -21.77
N VAL A 666 -10.80 -12.70 -21.91
CA VAL A 666 -10.06 -13.61 -21.05
C VAL A 666 -8.87 -12.89 -20.41
N GLN A 667 -8.81 -12.90 -19.10
CA GLN A 667 -7.68 -12.41 -18.33
C GLN A 667 -6.96 -13.59 -17.66
N PRO A 668 -5.91 -14.16 -18.31
CA PRO A 668 -5.30 -15.42 -17.91
C PRO A 668 -4.13 -15.25 -16.94
N ALA A 669 -4.00 -14.11 -16.27
CA ALA A 669 -2.86 -13.82 -15.42
C ALA A 669 -2.65 -14.88 -14.34
N LEU A 670 -1.40 -15.24 -14.07
CA LEU A 670 -1.05 -16.15 -12.97
C LEU A 670 -1.40 -15.51 -11.62
N PHE A 671 -1.36 -14.21 -11.54
CA PHE A 671 -1.83 -13.42 -10.41
C PHE A 671 -2.29 -12.03 -10.88
N GLU A 672 -3.45 -11.58 -10.44
CA GLU A 672 -3.97 -10.23 -10.69
C GLU A 672 -4.29 -9.54 -9.37
N ALA A 673 -3.62 -8.43 -9.08
CA ALA A 673 -3.80 -7.73 -7.81
C ALA A 673 -5.19 -7.12 -7.68
N PHE A 674 -5.69 -6.48 -8.75
CA PHE A 674 -7.00 -5.82 -8.76
C PHE A 674 -7.89 -6.27 -9.92
N GLY A 675 -7.49 -6.02 -11.17
CA GLY A 675 -8.23 -6.41 -12.36
C GLY A 675 -9.02 -5.29 -13.03
N LEU A 676 -8.41 -4.12 -13.24
CA LEU A 676 -9.07 -3.02 -13.99
C LEU A 676 -9.58 -3.46 -15.36
N THR A 677 -8.80 -4.23 -16.09
CA THR A 677 -9.18 -4.74 -17.43
C THR A 677 -10.41 -5.65 -17.37
N ILE A 678 -10.64 -6.33 -16.26
CA ILE A 678 -11.82 -7.15 -16.00
C ILE A 678 -13.06 -6.24 -15.91
N LEU A 679 -12.97 -5.19 -15.08
CA LEU A 679 -14.07 -4.22 -14.95
C LEU A 679 -14.35 -3.49 -16.27
N GLU A 680 -13.31 -3.10 -17.00
CA GLU A 680 -13.40 -2.46 -18.32
C GLU A 680 -14.15 -3.35 -19.32
N ALA A 681 -13.83 -4.63 -19.37
CA ALA A 681 -14.51 -5.61 -20.22
C ALA A 681 -15.97 -5.83 -19.80
N MET A 682 -16.22 -6.02 -18.49
CA MET A 682 -17.56 -6.24 -17.95
C MET A 682 -18.49 -5.05 -18.20
N VAL A 683 -18.02 -3.82 -17.92
CA VAL A 683 -18.79 -2.59 -18.18
C VAL A 683 -19.07 -2.40 -19.67
N SER A 684 -18.14 -2.81 -20.53
CA SER A 684 -18.34 -2.76 -21.99
C SER A 684 -19.31 -3.80 -22.51
N GLY A 685 -19.69 -4.79 -21.68
CA GLY A 685 -20.72 -5.81 -21.98
C GLY A 685 -20.13 -7.13 -22.48
N LEU A 686 -18.88 -7.46 -22.16
CA LEU A 686 -18.25 -8.72 -22.54
C LEU A 686 -18.43 -9.80 -21.48
N PRO A 687 -18.79 -11.03 -21.86
CA PRO A 687 -18.57 -12.20 -21.01
C PRO A 687 -17.10 -12.30 -20.64
N THR A 688 -16.81 -12.34 -19.33
CA THR A 688 -15.45 -12.20 -18.82
C THR A 688 -15.02 -13.43 -18.07
N PHE A 689 -13.86 -13.98 -18.46
CA PHE A 689 -13.17 -15.07 -17.82
C PHE A 689 -11.90 -14.52 -17.20
N ALA A 690 -11.70 -14.70 -15.90
CA ALA A 690 -10.55 -14.15 -15.21
C ALA A 690 -9.93 -15.12 -14.20
N THR A 691 -8.66 -14.93 -13.93
CA THR A 691 -7.93 -15.73 -12.95
C THR A 691 -8.64 -15.77 -11.59
N GLN A 692 -8.59 -16.94 -10.95
CA GLN A 692 -9.06 -17.13 -9.57
C GLN A 692 -8.02 -16.67 -8.52
N PHE A 693 -6.89 -16.07 -8.93
CA PHE A 693 -5.82 -15.66 -8.02
C PHE A 693 -5.73 -14.14 -7.89
N GLY A 694 -6.06 -13.64 -6.72
CA GLY A 694 -6.01 -12.21 -6.37
C GLY A 694 -7.36 -11.51 -6.42
N GLY A 695 -7.33 -10.21 -6.77
CA GLY A 695 -8.50 -9.31 -6.78
C GLY A 695 -9.72 -9.74 -7.60
N PRO A 696 -9.58 -10.52 -8.69
CA PRO A 696 -10.75 -10.97 -9.46
C PRO A 696 -11.78 -11.76 -8.63
N LEU A 697 -11.36 -12.41 -7.55
CA LEU A 697 -12.29 -13.09 -6.62
C LEU A 697 -13.28 -12.16 -5.93
N GLU A 698 -12.96 -10.87 -5.83
CA GLU A 698 -13.87 -9.86 -5.24
C GLU A 698 -14.76 -9.20 -6.30
N ILE A 699 -14.37 -9.29 -7.58
CA ILE A 699 -15.09 -8.73 -8.72
C ILE A 699 -16.07 -9.75 -9.29
N ILE A 700 -15.63 -11.01 -9.45
CA ILE A 700 -16.37 -12.07 -10.13
C ILE A 700 -17.00 -13.02 -9.12
N GLN A 701 -18.33 -13.08 -9.14
CA GLN A 701 -19.10 -14.20 -8.60
C GLN A 701 -19.22 -15.25 -9.68
N ASP A 702 -18.49 -16.36 -9.50
CA ASP A 702 -18.35 -17.40 -10.53
C ASP A 702 -19.70 -17.88 -11.07
N LYS A 703 -19.80 -17.93 -12.39
CA LYS A 703 -21.01 -18.33 -13.15
C LYS A 703 -22.26 -17.44 -12.95
N VAL A 704 -22.12 -16.29 -12.26
CA VAL A 704 -23.23 -15.35 -12.08
C VAL A 704 -22.97 -14.07 -12.90
N ASN A 705 -21.85 -13.40 -12.68
CA ASN A 705 -21.50 -12.18 -13.42
C ASN A 705 -20.23 -12.32 -14.27
N GLY A 706 -19.54 -13.49 -14.21
CA GLY A 706 -18.36 -13.85 -14.95
C GLY A 706 -17.93 -15.27 -14.61
N PHE A 707 -16.73 -15.65 -15.05
CA PHE A 707 -16.18 -17.00 -14.84
C PHE A 707 -14.78 -16.90 -14.26
N LEU A 708 -14.50 -17.66 -13.20
CA LEU A 708 -13.18 -17.83 -12.63
C LEU A 708 -12.45 -19.00 -13.30
N ILE A 709 -11.21 -18.78 -13.71
CA ILE A 709 -10.36 -19.78 -14.33
C ILE A 709 -9.10 -20.00 -13.53
N ASN A 710 -8.58 -21.23 -13.56
CA ASN A 710 -7.25 -21.54 -13.03
C ASN A 710 -6.21 -21.41 -14.16
N PRO A 711 -5.38 -20.35 -14.18
CA PRO A 711 -4.44 -20.11 -15.28
C PRO A 711 -3.27 -21.09 -15.32
N THR A 712 -3.10 -21.94 -14.30
CA THR A 712 -2.06 -23.00 -14.26
C THR A 712 -2.58 -24.36 -14.74
N ASN A 713 -3.87 -24.47 -15.03
CA ASN A 713 -4.49 -25.67 -15.59
C ASN A 713 -5.00 -25.37 -16.99
N LEU A 714 -4.52 -26.13 -17.97
CA LEU A 714 -4.91 -25.97 -19.37
C LEU A 714 -6.23 -26.67 -19.73
N ASP A 715 -6.77 -27.52 -18.82
CA ASP A 715 -8.08 -28.14 -18.95
C ASP A 715 -9.22 -27.14 -18.62
#